data_585deeb1086bf70db85a9a766eba1a83
#
_entry.id   585deeb1086bf70db85a9a766eba1a83
#
_cell.length_a   1.000
_cell.length_b   1.000
_cell.length_c   1.000
_cell.angle_alpha   90.00
_cell.angle_beta   90.00
_cell.angle_gamma   90.00
#
_symmetry.space_group_name_H-M   'P 1'
#
loop_
_entity.id
_entity.type
_entity.pdbx_description
1 polymer ?
#
loop_
_entity_poly.entity_id
_entity_poly.type
_entity_poly.pdbx_seq_one_letter_code
_entity_poly.pdbx_strand_id
1 'polypeptide(L)'
;MILSDRSIREEIAAGRIVIDPFDESSVQPSSVDLHIDRYFRVFRNHTMGYIDVKADQEELTELVEIALDDVFILHPGEFVLGSTLERVAIPTDLVARLEGKSSLGRLGLLIHSSLPASEEILVLDHTGLRRRTIGEVVQKRIQGSVVSYDPETFRAHYAPITGWYEGPADRIFEVRLKSGRSVRLTAGHNLFSLDRDGQIQKLRVQELTPGRMVAIPRAIPEPPHAWASFDLRRLIPDEAISGMVVSGPTVADSGDWDMFEGALRDLGYRHTGWYRQKGQLPAHLARSFSSLWNNLGPSDRIRPRGARYGLPVRWEVDEDLAWLIGFFIAEGHRRANQVNFANTDQAHLDRVERILRRWDLPVYRRDSSVTCASSMLSGLLGWIGTGGKAPTKRIPEDAFGWPRPLLDSLLQGLMDGDGLHGGVRRCYFTCSPGLVSDVLRLAQRLDVRATASFREKARYGLYQVSMPHNEHKLLTAVPLPDRLLVRAREDAGLRQNEAAAIAGYSRPTDLCNIEKRSGRDAVRFATLRRLCSLYSERAPDSVAVQSLQRLTEGDLAWDRVAEVVDTGIEEPIYDLEVRPDGRKIENFVAGSGGVFVSNTAGFVDAGWNGHLTLELSNVANLPITLYPGMKIGQISFLRMTTEADVPYGSKAAGSKYQNQRGPTPSRYFENFKPRA
;
A
#
# COMPACT_ATOMS: atom_id res chain seq x y z
N MET A 1 5.57 21.42 -10.28
CA MET A 1 5.94 21.49 -11.73
C MET A 1 7.44 21.29 -11.80
N ILE A 2 7.91 20.32 -12.60
CA ILE A 2 9.34 20.03 -12.79
C ILE A 2 9.93 21.13 -13.68
N LEU A 3 11.12 21.62 -13.34
CA LEU A 3 11.84 22.60 -14.16
C LEU A 3 12.44 21.91 -15.39
N SER A 4 12.30 22.56 -16.57
CA SER A 4 13.01 22.16 -17.78
C SER A 4 14.46 22.63 -17.74
N ASP A 5 15.29 22.14 -18.65
CA ASP A 5 16.69 22.57 -18.84
C ASP A 5 16.83 24.09 -18.97
N ARG A 6 15.91 24.75 -19.71
CA ARG A 6 15.86 26.20 -19.82
C ARG A 6 15.64 26.87 -18.46
N SER A 7 14.58 26.43 -17.74
CA SER A 7 14.27 26.99 -16.43
C SER A 7 15.36 26.72 -15.39
N ILE A 8 16.02 25.57 -15.46
CA ILE A 8 17.17 25.24 -14.60
C ILE A 8 18.31 26.24 -14.85
N ARG A 9 18.64 26.50 -16.12
CA ARG A 9 19.68 27.50 -16.47
C ARG A 9 19.33 28.92 -16.02
N GLU A 10 18.06 29.32 -16.18
CA GLU A 10 17.56 30.61 -15.71
C GLU A 10 17.69 30.76 -14.19
N GLU A 11 17.30 29.74 -13.42
CA GLU A 11 17.39 29.73 -11.95
C GLU A 11 18.87 29.72 -11.48
N ILE A 12 19.78 29.02 -12.18
CA ILE A 12 21.22 29.04 -11.90
C ILE A 12 21.80 30.39 -12.23
N ALA A 13 21.49 30.96 -13.40
CA ALA A 13 21.98 32.29 -13.80
C ALA A 13 21.49 33.40 -12.85
N ALA A 14 20.31 33.25 -12.29
CA ALA A 14 19.77 34.16 -11.27
C ALA A 14 20.37 33.94 -9.86
N GLY A 15 21.25 32.95 -9.69
CA GLY A 15 21.84 32.59 -8.39
C GLY A 15 20.85 31.98 -7.40
N ARG A 16 19.68 31.56 -7.84
CA ARG A 16 18.64 30.93 -6.99
C ARG A 16 18.94 29.47 -6.75
N ILE A 17 19.35 28.74 -7.79
CA ILE A 17 19.95 27.41 -7.67
C ILE A 17 21.46 27.58 -7.76
N VAL A 18 22.18 26.99 -6.81
CA VAL A 18 23.67 26.98 -6.83
C VAL A 18 24.12 25.55 -6.95
N ILE A 19 24.93 25.25 -7.95
CA ILE A 19 25.65 23.99 -8.13
C ILE A 19 27.11 24.39 -8.30
N ASP A 20 28.02 23.95 -7.42
CA ASP A 20 29.41 24.38 -7.42
C ASP A 20 30.35 23.20 -7.12
N PRO A 21 31.22 22.82 -8.08
CA PRO A 21 31.42 23.40 -9.41
C PRO A 21 30.27 23.12 -10.36
N PHE A 22 29.95 24.03 -11.29
CA PHE A 22 28.90 23.84 -12.29
C PHE A 22 29.50 23.61 -13.66
N ASP A 23 29.07 22.54 -14.32
CA ASP A 23 29.37 22.22 -15.72
C ASP A 23 28.09 22.28 -16.56
N GLU A 24 28.04 23.21 -17.53
CA GLU A 24 26.92 23.41 -18.45
C GLU A 24 26.55 22.09 -19.21
N SER A 25 27.57 21.25 -19.53
CA SER A 25 27.36 19.97 -20.23
C SER A 25 26.65 18.93 -19.41
N SER A 26 26.53 19.15 -18.09
CA SER A 26 25.81 18.26 -17.17
C SER A 26 24.29 18.51 -17.15
N VAL A 27 23.82 19.61 -17.79
CA VAL A 27 22.37 19.90 -17.84
C VAL A 27 21.67 18.95 -18.83
N GLN A 28 20.66 18.25 -18.33
CA GLN A 28 19.79 17.33 -19.03
C GLN A 28 18.41 17.98 -19.24
N PRO A 29 17.49 17.43 -20.05
CA PRO A 29 16.20 18.08 -20.35
C PRO A 29 15.34 18.47 -19.13
N SER A 30 15.52 17.80 -17.96
CA SER A 30 14.77 18.06 -16.72
C SER A 30 15.58 17.86 -15.44
N SER A 31 16.91 17.78 -15.54
CA SER A 31 17.81 17.52 -14.41
C SER A 31 19.23 18.01 -14.70
N VAL A 32 20.10 17.93 -13.69
CA VAL A 32 21.55 18.16 -13.82
C VAL A 32 22.27 16.91 -13.32
N ASP A 33 23.24 16.42 -14.09
CA ASP A 33 24.11 15.33 -13.67
C ASP A 33 25.04 15.79 -12.54
N LEU A 34 25.21 14.96 -11.52
CA LEU A 34 26.11 15.16 -10.41
C LEU A 34 27.21 14.11 -10.41
N HIS A 35 28.37 14.48 -9.91
CA HIS A 35 29.57 13.64 -9.90
C HIS A 35 29.86 13.17 -8.48
N ILE A 36 30.48 11.99 -8.36
CA ILE A 36 30.92 11.47 -7.06
C ILE A 36 32.26 12.14 -6.67
N ASP A 37 32.34 12.50 -5.41
CA ASP A 37 33.58 13.00 -4.81
C ASP A 37 34.55 11.81 -4.52
N ARG A 38 35.75 12.10 -4.13
CA ARG A 38 36.82 11.16 -3.78
C ARG A 38 36.72 10.63 -2.34
N TYR A 39 35.77 11.14 -1.56
CA TYR A 39 35.59 10.75 -0.17
C TYR A 39 34.49 9.68 -0.02
N PHE A 40 34.84 8.59 0.67
CA PHE A 40 33.90 7.50 0.96
C PHE A 40 33.94 7.18 2.45
N ARG A 41 32.80 6.85 3.05
CA ARG A 41 32.72 6.28 4.39
C ARG A 41 32.39 4.80 4.33
N VAL A 42 33.31 3.98 4.80
CA VAL A 42 33.20 2.52 4.85
C VAL A 42 32.81 2.10 6.25
N PHE A 43 31.86 1.17 6.36
CA PHE A 43 31.41 0.65 7.65
C PHE A 43 32.41 -0.34 8.24
N ARG A 44 32.74 -0.20 9.52
CA ARG A 44 33.64 -1.09 10.28
C ARG A 44 32.94 -2.38 10.74
N ASN A 45 32.45 -3.17 9.80
CA ASN A 45 31.67 -4.39 10.07
C ASN A 45 32.39 -5.43 10.93
N HIS A 46 33.72 -5.38 11.02
CA HIS A 46 34.55 -6.33 11.76
C HIS A 46 34.75 -5.97 13.24
N THR A 47 34.44 -4.73 13.64
CA THR A 47 34.65 -4.27 15.03
C THR A 47 33.34 -4.10 15.78
N MET A 48 32.23 -3.96 15.10
CA MET A 48 30.90 -3.71 15.69
C MET A 48 29.89 -4.76 15.26
N GLY A 49 29.31 -5.47 16.22
CA GLY A 49 28.29 -6.51 15.96
C GLY A 49 26.89 -5.98 15.70
N TYR A 50 26.65 -4.67 15.88
CA TYR A 50 25.35 -4.01 15.69
C TYR A 50 25.51 -2.49 15.62
N ILE A 51 24.52 -1.82 15.01
CA ILE A 51 24.42 -0.35 14.96
C ILE A 51 23.46 0.10 16.05
N ASP A 52 23.93 0.93 16.99
CA ASP A 52 23.08 1.62 17.97
C ASP A 52 22.74 3.01 17.43
N VAL A 53 21.48 3.20 17.00
CA VAL A 53 21.01 4.46 16.39
C VAL A 53 20.95 5.64 17.36
N LYS A 54 21.08 5.38 18.69
CA LYS A 54 21.15 6.42 19.73
C LYS A 54 22.58 6.86 20.05
N ALA A 55 23.55 6.03 19.70
CA ALA A 55 24.94 6.35 19.85
C ALA A 55 25.43 7.24 18.67
N ASP A 56 26.46 8.00 18.92
CA ASP A 56 27.16 8.72 17.85
C ASP A 56 27.70 7.71 16.84
N GLN A 57 27.51 7.99 15.56
CA GLN A 57 27.85 7.09 14.47
C GLN A 57 29.24 7.38 13.85
N GLU A 58 30.00 8.33 14.39
CA GLU A 58 31.31 8.68 13.85
C GLU A 58 32.28 7.51 13.91
N GLU A 59 32.29 6.75 14.99
CA GLU A 59 33.16 5.58 15.16
C GLU A 59 32.71 4.35 14.36
N LEU A 60 31.48 4.34 13.88
CA LEU A 60 30.92 3.24 13.10
C LEU A 60 31.49 3.17 11.68
N THR A 61 31.92 4.30 11.16
CA THR A 61 32.43 4.44 9.80
C THR A 61 33.83 5.02 9.77
N GLU A 62 34.60 4.63 8.76
CA GLU A 62 35.93 5.17 8.47
C GLU A 62 35.86 5.99 7.20
N LEU A 63 36.44 7.22 7.25
CA LEU A 63 36.56 8.06 6.07
C LEU A 63 37.78 7.61 5.28
N VAL A 64 37.56 7.22 4.03
CA VAL A 64 38.58 6.83 3.06
C VAL A 64 38.64 7.91 1.99
N GLU A 65 39.82 8.47 1.77
CA GLU A 65 40.11 9.41 0.70
C GLU A 65 40.86 8.72 -0.43
N ILE A 66 40.35 8.82 -1.66
CA ILE A 66 40.94 8.20 -2.85
C ILE A 66 41.68 9.28 -3.64
N ALA A 67 42.87 8.97 -4.16
CA ALA A 67 43.59 9.87 -5.06
C ALA A 67 42.80 10.06 -6.37
N LEU A 68 42.96 11.21 -7.03
CA LEU A 68 42.14 11.55 -8.23
C LEU A 68 42.40 10.59 -9.41
N ASP A 69 43.56 9.96 -9.44
CA ASP A 69 43.99 8.97 -10.44
C ASP A 69 43.82 7.49 -9.99
N ASP A 70 43.24 7.29 -8.79
CA ASP A 70 42.97 5.98 -8.22
C ASP A 70 41.47 5.69 -8.23
N VAL A 71 41.07 4.51 -7.74
CA VAL A 71 39.70 4.01 -7.80
C VAL A 71 39.23 3.47 -6.44
N PHE A 72 37.95 3.63 -6.16
CA PHE A 72 37.30 2.93 -5.06
C PHE A 72 36.64 1.65 -5.59
N ILE A 73 36.97 0.50 -5.02
CA ILE A 73 36.38 -0.79 -5.39
C ILE A 73 35.29 -1.14 -4.38
N LEU A 74 34.04 -1.15 -4.84
CA LEU A 74 32.86 -1.52 -4.05
C LEU A 74 32.56 -3.00 -4.31
N HIS A 75 32.80 -3.85 -3.30
CA HIS A 75 32.60 -5.31 -3.43
C HIS A 75 31.13 -5.71 -3.38
N PRO A 76 30.78 -6.91 -3.90
CA PRO A 76 29.41 -7.42 -3.84
C PRO A 76 28.85 -7.44 -2.43
N GLY A 77 27.64 -6.87 -2.26
CA GLY A 77 26.97 -6.76 -0.96
C GLY A 77 27.51 -5.67 -0.03
N GLU A 78 28.53 -4.92 -0.43
CA GLU A 78 29.02 -3.78 0.35
C GLU A 78 28.09 -2.56 0.21
N PHE A 79 28.08 -1.79 1.28
CA PHE A 79 27.40 -0.51 1.39
C PHE A 79 28.35 0.55 1.91
N VAL A 80 28.40 1.69 1.21
CA VAL A 80 29.25 2.82 1.58
C VAL A 80 28.49 4.14 1.43
N LEU A 81 28.92 5.16 2.17
CA LEU A 81 28.43 6.52 1.95
C LEU A 81 29.46 7.25 1.09
N GLY A 82 29.01 7.74 -0.05
CA GLY A 82 29.72 8.71 -0.86
C GLY A 82 29.14 10.11 -0.70
N SER A 83 29.68 11.09 -1.40
CA SER A 83 29.08 12.42 -1.52
C SER A 83 29.14 12.92 -2.94
N THR A 84 28.29 13.88 -3.27
CA THR A 84 28.44 14.62 -4.51
C THR A 84 29.70 15.51 -4.45
N LEU A 85 30.39 15.62 -5.58
CA LEU A 85 31.47 16.56 -5.78
C LEU A 85 30.93 17.98 -5.68
N GLU A 86 29.73 18.21 -6.20
CA GLU A 86 29.08 19.49 -6.22
C GLU A 86 28.42 19.80 -4.88
N ARG A 87 28.60 21.02 -4.44
CA ARG A 87 27.76 21.67 -3.45
C ARG A 87 26.47 22.11 -4.13
N VAL A 88 25.33 21.76 -3.55
CA VAL A 88 24.01 22.13 -4.06
C VAL A 88 23.33 23.05 -3.05
N ALA A 89 22.80 24.20 -3.50
CA ALA A 89 21.92 25.04 -2.70
C ALA A 89 20.65 25.38 -3.49
N ILE A 90 19.50 25.30 -2.82
CA ILE A 90 18.19 25.55 -3.42
C ILE A 90 17.40 26.57 -2.60
N PRO A 91 16.59 27.43 -3.24
CA PRO A 91 15.79 28.43 -2.56
C PRO A 91 14.60 27.81 -1.79
N THR A 92 13.86 28.65 -1.08
CA THR A 92 12.77 28.26 -0.19
C THR A 92 11.46 27.88 -0.91
N ASP A 93 11.35 28.17 -2.22
CA ASP A 93 10.22 27.85 -3.09
C ASP A 93 10.48 26.69 -4.06
N LEU A 94 11.68 26.11 -4.01
CA LEU A 94 12.04 24.91 -4.76
C LEU A 94 12.40 23.76 -3.82
N VAL A 95 12.10 22.57 -4.26
CA VAL A 95 12.64 21.33 -3.72
C VAL A 95 13.37 20.59 -4.83
N ALA A 96 14.35 19.77 -4.47
CA ALA A 96 15.04 18.97 -5.46
C ALA A 96 14.95 17.48 -5.15
N ARG A 97 15.17 16.68 -6.18
CA ARG A 97 15.19 15.22 -6.08
C ARG A 97 16.48 14.69 -6.67
N LEU A 98 17.19 13.93 -5.87
CA LEU A 98 18.40 13.22 -6.28
C LEU A 98 18.03 11.82 -6.75
N GLU A 99 18.55 11.43 -7.90
CA GLU A 99 18.34 10.10 -8.50
C GLU A 99 19.67 9.50 -8.95
N GLY A 100 19.81 8.17 -8.89
CA GLY A 100 20.95 7.47 -9.43
C GLY A 100 20.95 7.46 -10.96
N LYS A 101 22.13 7.41 -11.57
CA LYS A 101 22.25 7.22 -13.03
C LYS A 101 21.77 5.81 -13.41
N SER A 102 20.79 5.73 -14.32
CA SER A 102 20.23 4.45 -14.79
C SER A 102 21.28 3.54 -15.44
N SER A 103 22.32 4.11 -16.06
CA SER A 103 23.44 3.34 -16.63
C SER A 103 24.26 2.63 -15.55
N LEU A 104 24.39 3.19 -14.36
CA LEU A 104 25.09 2.57 -13.22
C LEU A 104 24.19 1.56 -12.50
N GLY A 105 22.88 1.82 -12.43
CA GLY A 105 21.92 0.86 -11.95
C GLY A 105 21.94 -0.46 -12.73
N ARG A 106 22.14 -0.39 -14.06
CA ARG A 106 22.32 -1.57 -14.92
C ARG A 106 23.60 -2.37 -14.65
N LEU A 107 24.58 -1.77 -14.01
CA LEU A 107 25.80 -2.45 -13.56
C LEU A 107 25.68 -2.98 -12.13
N GLY A 108 24.55 -2.72 -11.45
CA GLY A 108 24.27 -3.15 -10.07
C GLY A 108 24.69 -2.13 -9.00
N LEU A 109 24.96 -0.88 -9.37
CA LEU A 109 25.18 0.19 -8.40
C LEU A 109 23.83 0.87 -8.10
N LEU A 110 23.30 0.62 -6.92
CA LEU A 110 22.02 1.20 -6.48
C LEU A 110 22.22 2.46 -5.64
N ILE A 111 21.38 3.46 -5.90
CA ILE A 111 21.26 4.69 -5.11
C ILE A 111 19.83 4.82 -4.57
N HIS A 112 18.86 4.17 -5.20
CA HIS A 112 17.44 4.14 -4.81
C HIS A 112 16.88 2.73 -4.87
N SER A 113 15.80 2.50 -4.13
CA SER A 113 15.12 1.22 -4.03
C SER A 113 13.62 1.40 -4.21
N SER A 114 12.93 0.46 -4.88
CA SER A 114 11.51 0.61 -5.30
C SER A 114 10.83 -0.75 -5.46
N LEU A 115 9.56 -0.74 -5.94
CA LEU A 115 8.72 -1.92 -6.13
C LEU A 115 8.46 -2.17 -7.62
N PRO A 116 8.18 -3.43 -8.06
CA PRO A 116 7.75 -3.73 -9.42
C PRO A 116 6.33 -3.23 -9.70
N ALA A 117 6.02 -2.95 -10.98
CA ALA A 117 4.75 -2.39 -11.45
C ALA A 117 3.51 -3.11 -10.92
N SER A 118 3.59 -4.41 -10.80
CA SER A 118 2.47 -5.30 -10.44
C SER A 118 2.17 -5.37 -8.94
N GLU A 119 2.98 -4.72 -8.07
CA GLU A 119 2.67 -4.69 -6.65
C GLU A 119 1.37 -3.92 -6.36
N GLU A 120 0.51 -4.56 -5.56
CA GLU A 120 -0.80 -4.02 -5.24
C GLU A 120 -0.74 -3.10 -4.03
N ILE A 121 -1.41 -1.95 -4.15
CA ILE A 121 -1.61 -0.97 -3.09
C ILE A 121 -3.09 -0.61 -2.97
N LEU A 122 -3.49 -0.04 -1.83
CA LEU A 122 -4.81 0.56 -1.67
C LEU A 122 -4.70 2.08 -1.81
N VAL A 123 -5.44 2.64 -2.75
CA VAL A 123 -5.47 4.09 -3.02
C VAL A 123 -6.86 4.62 -2.76
N LEU A 124 -6.94 5.65 -1.92
CA LEU A 124 -8.13 6.44 -1.66
C LEU A 124 -8.10 7.66 -2.58
N ASP A 125 -8.95 7.66 -3.60
CA ASP A 125 -9.13 8.78 -4.52
C ASP A 125 -10.57 9.35 -4.41
N HIS A 126 -10.93 10.30 -5.28
CA HIS A 126 -12.26 10.90 -5.32
C HIS A 126 -13.40 9.89 -5.61
N THR A 127 -13.05 8.67 -6.03
CA THR A 127 -14.00 7.57 -6.33
C THR A 127 -14.10 6.55 -5.20
N GLY A 128 -13.30 6.68 -4.13
CA GLY A 128 -13.27 5.79 -2.98
C GLY A 128 -11.95 5.05 -2.80
N LEU A 129 -11.89 4.15 -1.83
CA LEU A 129 -10.72 3.31 -1.57
C LEU A 129 -10.72 2.09 -2.49
N ARG A 130 -9.70 1.98 -3.33
CA ARG A 130 -9.58 0.93 -4.35
C ARG A 130 -8.25 0.22 -4.30
N ARG A 131 -8.25 -1.07 -4.66
CA ARG A 131 -7.03 -1.81 -4.98
C ARG A 131 -6.55 -1.41 -6.37
N ARG A 132 -5.28 -1.05 -6.49
CA ARG A 132 -4.60 -0.72 -7.74
C ARG A 132 -3.20 -1.30 -7.74
N THR A 133 -2.56 -1.41 -8.90
CA THR A 133 -1.13 -1.67 -8.98
C THR A 133 -0.36 -0.36 -8.88
N ILE A 134 0.84 -0.41 -8.28
CA ILE A 134 1.69 0.79 -8.16
C ILE A 134 2.08 1.34 -9.53
N GLY A 135 2.34 0.46 -10.52
CA GLY A 135 2.62 0.86 -11.89
C GLY A 135 1.47 1.67 -12.52
N GLU A 136 0.20 1.22 -12.31
CA GLU A 136 -0.96 1.98 -12.79
C GLU A 136 -1.05 3.37 -12.14
N VAL A 137 -0.82 3.45 -10.82
CA VAL A 137 -0.90 4.70 -10.07
C VAL A 137 0.16 5.69 -10.54
N VAL A 138 1.37 5.22 -10.76
CA VAL A 138 2.50 6.06 -11.21
C VAL A 138 2.31 6.50 -12.65
N GLN A 139 2.06 5.56 -13.58
CA GLN A 139 1.92 5.85 -15.02
C GLN A 139 0.75 6.78 -15.33
N LYS A 140 -0.38 6.61 -14.64
CA LYS A 140 -1.55 7.48 -14.78
C LYS A 140 -1.52 8.71 -13.90
N ARG A 141 -0.51 8.86 -13.03
CA ARG A 141 -0.37 9.93 -12.02
C ARG A 141 -1.64 10.11 -11.22
N ILE A 142 -2.17 8.98 -10.69
CA ILE A 142 -3.43 8.99 -9.95
C ILE A 142 -3.27 9.80 -8.68
N GLN A 143 -4.09 10.85 -8.53
CA GLN A 143 -4.17 11.67 -7.34
C GLN A 143 -4.96 10.93 -6.26
N GLY A 144 -4.48 10.95 -5.02
CA GLY A 144 -5.16 10.26 -3.93
C GLY A 144 -4.28 10.13 -2.70
N SER A 145 -4.66 9.25 -1.80
CA SER A 145 -3.93 8.94 -0.58
C SER A 145 -3.74 7.42 -0.46
N VAL A 146 -2.68 7.00 0.20
CA VAL A 146 -2.40 5.60 0.51
C VAL A 146 -2.47 5.35 2.00
N VAL A 147 -2.65 4.08 2.40
CA VAL A 147 -2.57 3.70 3.81
C VAL A 147 -1.12 3.78 4.27
N SER A 148 -0.90 4.60 5.28
CA SER A 148 0.39 4.86 5.92
C SER A 148 0.24 4.74 7.44
N TYR A 149 1.33 4.76 8.19
CA TYR A 149 1.27 4.83 9.64
C TYR A 149 2.17 5.93 10.20
N ASP A 150 1.77 6.47 11.34
CA ASP A 150 2.58 7.41 12.10
C ASP A 150 3.60 6.62 12.94
N PRO A 151 4.91 6.79 12.73
CA PRO A 151 5.94 6.05 13.44
C PRO A 151 6.03 6.38 14.94
N GLU A 152 5.45 7.51 15.39
CA GLU A 152 5.42 7.88 16.80
C GLU A 152 4.26 7.23 17.56
N THR A 153 3.10 7.11 16.94
CA THR A 153 1.87 6.59 17.56
C THR A 153 1.48 5.19 17.10
N PHE A 154 2.08 4.69 16.02
CA PHE A 154 1.72 3.45 15.31
C PHE A 154 0.27 3.43 14.80
N ARG A 155 -0.36 4.61 14.63
CA ARG A 155 -1.70 4.72 14.08
C ARG A 155 -1.66 4.79 12.56
N ALA A 156 -2.54 4.00 11.93
CA ALA A 156 -2.73 4.05 10.48
C ALA A 156 -3.61 5.24 10.10
N HIS A 157 -3.31 5.84 8.95
CA HIS A 157 -4.08 6.93 8.36
C HIS A 157 -3.92 6.92 6.84
N TYR A 158 -4.69 7.77 6.17
CA TYR A 158 -4.54 8.00 4.74
C TYR A 158 -3.62 9.19 4.50
N ALA A 159 -2.47 8.94 3.88
CA ALA A 159 -1.46 9.94 3.59
C ALA A 159 -1.48 10.29 2.09
N PRO A 160 -1.49 11.58 1.70
CA PRO A 160 -1.58 11.99 0.30
C PRO A 160 -0.34 11.58 -0.49
N ILE A 161 -0.56 11.15 -1.74
CA ILE A 161 0.49 10.94 -2.73
C ILE A 161 0.89 12.31 -3.26
N THR A 162 2.17 12.67 -3.10
CA THR A 162 2.72 13.95 -3.55
C THR A 162 3.68 13.80 -4.73
N GLY A 163 4.15 12.59 -5.01
CA GLY A 163 5.02 12.30 -6.14
C GLY A 163 4.89 10.87 -6.66
N TRP A 164 5.27 10.69 -7.93
CA TRP A 164 5.22 9.42 -8.67
C TRP A 164 6.59 9.18 -9.28
N TYR A 165 7.15 8.00 -9.02
CA TYR A 165 8.46 7.61 -9.53
C TYR A 165 8.37 6.36 -10.39
N GLU A 166 9.04 6.38 -11.55
CA GLU A 166 9.30 5.25 -12.42
C GLU A 166 10.81 5.20 -12.68
N GLY A 167 11.43 4.09 -12.33
CA GLY A 167 12.85 3.86 -12.49
C GLY A 167 13.18 2.78 -13.52
N PRO A 168 14.47 2.61 -13.84
CA PRO A 168 14.94 1.56 -14.73
C PRO A 168 14.61 0.17 -14.19
N ALA A 169 14.79 -0.86 -15.02
CA ALA A 169 14.66 -2.24 -14.56
C ALA A 169 15.72 -2.56 -13.50
N ASP A 170 15.29 -3.25 -12.43
CA ASP A 170 16.14 -3.72 -11.35
C ASP A 170 15.72 -5.12 -10.90
N ARG A 171 16.61 -5.81 -10.20
CA ARG A 171 16.42 -7.18 -9.72
C ARG A 171 15.43 -7.22 -8.56
N ILE A 172 14.43 -8.07 -8.69
CA ILE A 172 13.31 -8.16 -7.76
C ILE A 172 13.50 -9.34 -6.80
N PHE A 173 13.29 -9.05 -5.53
CA PHE A 173 13.23 -10.02 -4.43
C PHE A 173 11.79 -10.14 -3.92
N GLU A 174 11.40 -11.32 -3.49
CA GLU A 174 10.13 -11.53 -2.80
C GLU A 174 10.38 -11.85 -1.33
N VAL A 175 9.86 -11.01 -0.43
CA VAL A 175 9.84 -11.25 1.01
C VAL A 175 8.54 -11.93 1.35
N ARG A 176 8.60 -13.19 1.77
CA ARG A 176 7.45 -13.99 2.20
C ARG A 176 7.38 -14.04 3.71
N LEU A 177 6.18 -13.84 4.24
CA LEU A 177 5.91 -13.82 5.69
C LEU A 177 5.21 -15.09 6.15
N LYS A 178 5.34 -15.42 7.43
CA LYS A 178 4.70 -16.62 8.04
C LYS A 178 3.18 -16.58 7.99
N SER A 179 2.57 -15.41 7.91
CA SER A 179 1.13 -15.27 7.74
C SER A 179 0.64 -15.54 6.31
N GLY A 180 1.54 -15.81 5.36
CA GLY A 180 1.22 -15.98 3.94
C GLY A 180 1.11 -14.66 3.16
N ARG A 181 1.50 -13.55 3.76
CA ARG A 181 1.69 -12.26 3.06
C ARG A 181 3.02 -12.27 2.33
N SER A 182 3.10 -11.48 1.27
CA SER A 182 4.36 -11.24 0.59
C SER A 182 4.42 -9.85 -0.04
N VAL A 183 5.62 -9.37 -0.29
CA VAL A 183 5.87 -8.14 -1.04
C VAL A 183 7.10 -8.35 -1.93
N ARG A 184 7.03 -7.86 -3.17
CA ARG A 184 8.15 -7.87 -4.11
C ARG A 184 8.75 -6.48 -4.19
N LEU A 185 10.07 -6.41 -4.15
CA LEU A 185 10.81 -5.15 -4.07
C LEU A 185 12.28 -5.38 -4.37
N THR A 186 13.04 -4.31 -4.55
CA THR A 186 14.48 -4.39 -4.80
C THR A 186 15.27 -4.71 -3.52
N ALA A 187 16.50 -5.17 -3.66
CA ALA A 187 17.36 -5.59 -2.55
C ALA A 187 17.62 -4.49 -1.49
N GLY A 188 17.77 -3.26 -1.96
CA GLY A 188 18.02 -2.09 -1.10
C GLY A 188 16.79 -1.54 -0.39
N HIS A 189 15.58 -2.00 -0.74
CA HIS A 189 14.34 -1.46 -0.18
C HIS A 189 14.17 -1.77 1.30
N ASN A 190 13.63 -0.80 2.04
CA ASN A 190 13.50 -0.92 3.49
C ASN A 190 12.12 -1.42 3.90
N LEU A 191 12.10 -2.42 4.78
CA LEU A 191 10.95 -2.80 5.60
C LEU A 191 11.14 -2.31 7.04
N PHE A 192 10.05 -2.26 7.78
CA PHE A 192 10.05 -1.75 9.16
C PHE A 192 10.05 -2.89 10.17
N SER A 193 10.92 -2.78 11.15
CA SER A 193 11.06 -3.70 12.28
C SER A 193 11.10 -2.91 13.59
N LEU A 194 11.28 -3.61 14.73
CA LEU A 194 11.51 -2.98 16.03
C LEU A 194 12.97 -3.15 16.44
N ASP A 195 13.52 -2.07 17.02
CA ASP A 195 14.78 -2.12 17.73
C ASP A 195 14.60 -2.67 19.18
N ARG A 196 15.69 -2.67 19.96
CA ARG A 196 15.69 -3.16 21.35
C ARG A 196 14.84 -2.32 22.31
N ASP A 197 14.52 -1.09 21.93
CA ASP A 197 13.73 -0.16 22.74
C ASP A 197 12.26 -0.06 22.30
N GLY A 198 11.86 -0.86 21.32
CA GLY A 198 10.51 -0.85 20.76
C GLY A 198 10.24 0.33 19.81
N GLN A 199 11.30 0.94 19.30
CA GLN A 199 11.19 1.97 18.26
C GLN A 199 11.25 1.32 16.88
N ILE A 200 10.68 2.02 15.90
CA ILE A 200 10.75 1.58 14.50
C ILE A 200 12.19 1.69 14.02
N GLN A 201 12.68 0.63 13.40
CA GLN A 201 13.92 0.61 12.62
C GLN A 201 13.65 0.16 11.19
N LYS A 202 14.36 0.73 10.23
CA LYS A 202 14.37 0.30 8.83
C LYS A 202 15.38 -0.83 8.67
N LEU A 203 15.01 -1.87 7.94
CA LEU A 203 15.89 -2.99 7.54
C LEU A 203 15.78 -3.19 6.05
N ARG A 204 16.90 -3.28 5.38
CA ARG A 204 16.93 -3.60 3.95
C ARG A 204 16.55 -5.06 3.70
N VAL A 205 16.01 -5.33 2.53
CA VAL A 205 15.62 -6.68 2.13
C VAL A 205 16.80 -7.66 2.22
N GLN A 206 17.96 -7.25 1.78
CA GLN A 206 19.20 -8.07 1.86
C GLN A 206 19.68 -8.35 3.30
N GLU A 207 19.23 -7.56 4.29
CA GLU A 207 19.55 -7.75 5.71
C GLU A 207 18.51 -8.62 6.44
N LEU A 208 17.41 -8.94 5.76
CA LEU A 208 16.35 -9.73 6.34
C LEU A 208 16.74 -11.21 6.41
N THR A 209 16.58 -11.80 7.57
CA THR A 209 16.77 -13.23 7.81
C THR A 209 15.46 -13.90 8.23
N PRO A 210 15.28 -15.20 7.94
CA PRO A 210 14.13 -15.95 8.44
C PRO A 210 13.97 -15.79 9.97
N GLY A 211 12.73 -15.53 10.39
CA GLY A 211 12.38 -15.29 11.79
C GLY A 211 12.39 -13.82 12.21
N ARG A 212 13.03 -12.91 11.45
CA ARG A 212 12.97 -11.46 11.71
C ARG A 212 11.53 -10.97 11.62
N MET A 213 11.14 -10.09 12.54
CA MET A 213 9.80 -9.50 12.55
C MET A 213 9.76 -8.25 11.69
N VAL A 214 8.70 -8.11 10.90
CA VAL A 214 8.42 -6.92 10.09
C VAL A 214 7.01 -6.42 10.35
N ALA A 215 6.80 -5.13 10.14
CA ALA A 215 5.52 -4.48 10.37
C ALA A 215 4.52 -4.80 9.25
N ILE A 216 3.28 -5.09 9.65
CA ILE A 216 2.13 -5.27 8.77
C ILE A 216 0.94 -4.48 9.33
N PRO A 217 -0.07 -4.12 8.54
CA PRO A 217 -1.31 -3.54 9.05
C PRO A 217 -2.03 -4.53 9.96
N ARG A 218 -2.40 -4.10 11.19
CA ARG A 218 -3.36 -4.80 12.01
C ARG A 218 -4.77 -4.53 11.51
N ALA A 219 -5.07 -3.24 11.33
CA ALA A 219 -6.32 -2.76 10.77
C ALA A 219 -6.03 -1.68 9.72
N ILE A 220 -6.90 -1.61 8.72
CA ILE A 220 -6.91 -0.52 7.74
C ILE A 220 -8.09 0.39 8.10
N PRO A 221 -7.87 1.70 8.31
CA PRO A 221 -8.90 2.62 8.74
C PRO A 221 -10.05 2.69 7.72
N GLU A 222 -11.25 3.00 8.20
CA GLU A 222 -12.39 3.28 7.34
C GLU A 222 -12.14 4.57 6.55
N PRO A 223 -12.41 4.60 5.23
CA PRO A 223 -12.26 5.83 4.47
C PRO A 223 -13.26 6.90 4.94
N PRO A 224 -12.88 8.19 4.91
CA PRO A 224 -13.72 9.29 5.41
C PRO A 224 -15.12 9.35 4.78
N HIS A 225 -15.25 8.87 3.54
CA HIS A 225 -16.50 8.80 2.77
C HIS A 225 -16.65 7.36 2.25
N ALA A 226 -17.05 6.45 3.14
CA ALA A 226 -17.36 5.09 2.76
C ALA A 226 -18.74 5.05 2.06
N TRP A 227 -18.75 4.67 0.80
CA TRP A 227 -19.96 4.51 0.01
C TRP A 227 -19.85 3.28 -0.88
N ALA A 228 -20.97 2.72 -1.27
CA ALA A 228 -21.01 1.53 -2.08
C ALA A 228 -22.10 1.66 -3.14
N SER A 229 -21.70 1.90 -4.37
CA SER A 229 -22.63 1.90 -5.52
C SER A 229 -21.88 1.53 -6.80
N PHE A 230 -22.57 0.85 -7.68
CA PHE A 230 -22.09 0.59 -9.04
C PHE A 230 -22.73 1.58 -10.01
N ASP A 231 -21.94 2.44 -10.62
CA ASP A 231 -22.38 3.31 -11.72
C ASP A 231 -22.12 2.61 -13.06
N LEU A 232 -23.16 2.03 -13.63
CA LEU A 232 -23.07 1.26 -14.88
C LEU A 232 -22.66 2.14 -16.06
N ARG A 233 -22.83 3.47 -16.00
CA ARG A 233 -22.35 4.40 -17.02
C ARG A 233 -20.81 4.39 -17.17
N ARG A 234 -20.11 4.08 -16.05
CA ARG A 234 -18.64 4.03 -15.97
C ARG A 234 -18.10 2.60 -16.12
N LEU A 235 -18.90 1.61 -15.73
CA LEU A 235 -18.47 0.21 -15.71
C LEU A 235 -18.65 -0.49 -17.05
N ILE A 236 -19.67 -0.08 -17.84
CA ILE A 236 -19.92 -0.68 -19.15
C ILE A 236 -18.84 -0.22 -20.14
N PRO A 237 -18.12 -1.17 -20.78
CA PRO A 237 -17.14 -0.84 -21.81
C PRO A 237 -17.76 -0.10 -23.01
N ASP A 238 -17.00 0.80 -23.61
CA ASP A 238 -17.48 1.66 -24.71
C ASP A 238 -18.02 0.85 -25.91
N GLU A 239 -17.38 -0.26 -26.24
CA GLU A 239 -17.82 -1.17 -27.29
C GLU A 239 -19.17 -1.84 -27.01
N ALA A 240 -19.50 -2.05 -25.74
CA ALA A 240 -20.76 -2.67 -25.34
C ALA A 240 -21.94 -1.68 -25.32
N ILE A 241 -21.67 -0.40 -25.11
CA ILE A 241 -22.70 0.64 -24.91
C ILE A 241 -23.58 0.83 -26.17
N SER A 242 -23.04 0.63 -27.38
CA SER A 242 -23.77 0.73 -28.64
C SER A 242 -24.92 -0.27 -28.75
N GLY A 243 -24.81 -1.43 -28.14
CA GLY A 243 -25.83 -2.47 -28.09
C GLY A 243 -26.85 -2.32 -26.95
N MET A 244 -26.78 -1.25 -26.15
CA MET A 244 -27.62 -1.08 -24.97
C MET A 244 -28.70 -0.02 -25.14
N VAL A 245 -29.70 -0.08 -24.26
CA VAL A 245 -30.83 0.85 -24.16
C VAL A 245 -30.96 1.28 -22.72
N VAL A 246 -31.17 2.58 -22.50
CA VAL A 246 -31.57 3.16 -21.21
C VAL A 246 -33.07 3.46 -21.19
N SER A 247 -33.69 3.28 -20.04
CA SER A 247 -35.12 3.53 -19.82
C SER A 247 -35.39 3.86 -18.36
N GLY A 248 -36.41 4.62 -18.11
CA GLY A 248 -36.82 4.99 -16.75
C GLY A 248 -37.39 6.41 -16.68
N PRO A 249 -37.70 6.89 -15.46
CA PRO A 249 -38.36 8.19 -15.30
C PRO A 249 -37.57 9.36 -15.91
N THR A 250 -36.24 9.39 -15.71
CA THR A 250 -35.39 10.48 -16.24
C THR A 250 -35.44 10.57 -17.77
N VAL A 251 -35.57 9.43 -18.44
CA VAL A 251 -35.71 9.38 -19.91
C VAL A 251 -37.15 9.69 -20.32
N ALA A 252 -38.15 9.06 -19.66
CA ALA A 252 -39.55 9.18 -20.04
C ALA A 252 -40.08 10.59 -19.86
N ASP A 253 -39.73 11.24 -18.76
CA ASP A 253 -40.25 12.58 -18.37
C ASP A 253 -39.36 13.72 -18.90
N SER A 254 -38.36 13.43 -19.74
CA SER A 254 -37.51 14.47 -20.34
C SER A 254 -38.33 15.40 -21.24
N GLY A 255 -38.11 16.71 -21.10
CA GLY A 255 -38.66 17.73 -21.99
C GLY A 255 -38.03 17.74 -23.40
N ASP A 256 -36.94 17.02 -23.60
CA ASP A 256 -36.09 17.10 -24.81
C ASP A 256 -36.44 16.07 -25.89
N TRP A 257 -37.62 15.45 -25.82
CA TRP A 257 -37.99 14.35 -26.72
C TRP A 257 -37.98 14.73 -28.21
N ASP A 258 -38.34 15.97 -28.56
CA ASP A 258 -38.30 16.39 -29.98
C ASP A 258 -36.84 16.39 -30.52
N MET A 259 -35.90 16.78 -29.66
CA MET A 259 -34.45 16.70 -29.95
C MET A 259 -33.98 15.25 -30.08
N PHE A 260 -34.39 14.37 -29.14
CA PHE A 260 -34.06 12.95 -29.19
C PHE A 260 -34.60 12.26 -30.41
N GLU A 261 -35.85 12.56 -30.80
CA GLU A 261 -36.42 11.99 -32.04
C GLU A 261 -35.71 12.50 -33.30
N GLY A 262 -35.26 13.74 -33.31
CA GLY A 262 -34.42 14.28 -34.37
C GLY A 262 -33.13 13.48 -34.52
N ALA A 263 -32.38 13.37 -33.43
CA ALA A 263 -31.13 12.61 -33.42
C ALA A 263 -31.29 11.11 -33.72
N LEU A 264 -32.41 10.50 -33.31
CA LEU A 264 -32.74 9.12 -33.72
C LEU A 264 -32.93 9.00 -35.23
N ARG A 265 -33.61 9.94 -35.87
CA ARG A 265 -33.80 9.99 -37.33
C ARG A 265 -32.50 10.15 -38.09
N ASP A 266 -31.63 11.05 -37.60
CA ASP A 266 -30.31 11.31 -38.18
C ASP A 266 -29.41 10.06 -38.14
N LEU A 267 -29.56 9.24 -37.10
CA LEU A 267 -28.88 7.94 -36.96
C LEU A 267 -29.57 6.79 -37.70
N GLY A 268 -30.63 7.07 -38.51
CA GLY A 268 -31.33 6.08 -39.34
C GLY A 268 -32.32 5.19 -38.57
N TYR A 269 -32.71 5.55 -37.36
CA TYR A 269 -33.73 4.81 -36.63
C TYR A 269 -35.12 5.09 -37.19
N ARG A 270 -35.83 4.00 -37.50
CA ARG A 270 -37.24 4.07 -37.91
C ARG A 270 -38.16 4.04 -36.68
N HIS A 271 -39.37 4.58 -36.82
CA HIS A 271 -40.37 4.60 -35.73
C HIS A 271 -39.91 5.27 -34.42
N THR A 272 -39.35 6.47 -34.54
CA THR A 272 -38.80 7.23 -33.42
C THR A 272 -39.82 7.48 -32.29
N GLY A 273 -41.09 7.71 -32.61
CA GLY A 273 -42.19 7.85 -31.65
C GLY A 273 -42.38 6.63 -30.73
N TRP A 274 -41.97 5.46 -31.19
CA TRP A 274 -42.00 4.26 -30.33
C TRP A 274 -41.02 4.39 -29.14
N TYR A 275 -39.85 4.97 -29.37
CA TYR A 275 -38.88 5.22 -28.31
C TYR A 275 -39.44 6.15 -27.23
N ARG A 276 -40.12 7.24 -27.68
CA ARG A 276 -40.81 8.17 -26.78
C ARG A 276 -41.91 7.45 -25.98
N GLN A 277 -42.78 6.70 -26.67
CA GLN A 277 -43.88 5.97 -26.03
C GLN A 277 -43.37 4.97 -24.98
N LYS A 278 -42.21 4.37 -25.19
CA LYS A 278 -41.59 3.42 -24.27
C LYS A 278 -40.69 4.07 -23.23
N GLY A 279 -40.47 5.38 -23.28
CA GLY A 279 -39.56 6.09 -22.39
C GLY A 279 -38.16 5.50 -22.41
N GLN A 280 -37.60 5.21 -23.61
CA GLN A 280 -36.29 4.58 -23.74
C GLN A 280 -35.46 5.19 -24.87
N LEU A 281 -34.12 5.16 -24.71
CA LEU A 281 -33.16 5.63 -25.71
C LEU A 281 -32.03 4.62 -25.88
N PRO A 282 -31.46 4.49 -27.10
CA PRO A 282 -30.17 3.83 -27.23
C PRO A 282 -29.13 4.47 -26.37
N ALA A 283 -28.37 3.68 -25.61
CA ALA A 283 -27.46 4.21 -24.56
C ALA A 283 -26.34 5.08 -25.15
N HIS A 284 -25.83 4.76 -26.36
CA HIS A 284 -24.84 5.61 -27.05
C HIS A 284 -25.42 6.99 -27.41
N LEU A 285 -26.70 7.07 -27.78
CA LEU A 285 -27.39 8.33 -28.09
C LEU A 285 -27.65 9.10 -26.76
N ALA A 286 -28.16 8.43 -25.72
CA ALA A 286 -28.34 9.06 -24.43
C ALA A 286 -27.03 9.66 -23.88
N ARG A 287 -25.90 9.00 -24.12
CA ARG A 287 -24.56 9.47 -23.72
C ARG A 287 -24.12 10.74 -24.44
N SER A 288 -24.56 10.98 -25.68
CA SER A 288 -24.27 12.23 -26.41
C SER A 288 -24.99 13.46 -25.81
N PHE A 289 -26.03 13.24 -25.02
CA PHE A 289 -26.73 14.29 -24.27
C PHE A 289 -26.25 14.31 -22.81
N SER A 290 -25.20 15.07 -22.53
CA SER A 290 -24.53 15.09 -21.23
C SER A 290 -25.48 15.40 -20.05
N SER A 291 -26.45 16.28 -20.23
CA SER A 291 -27.47 16.60 -19.22
C SER A 291 -28.32 15.37 -18.86
N LEU A 292 -28.82 14.66 -19.85
CA LEU A 292 -29.58 13.43 -19.63
C LEU A 292 -28.71 12.35 -18.99
N TRP A 293 -27.55 12.06 -19.59
CA TRP A 293 -26.66 10.97 -19.16
C TRP A 293 -26.21 11.13 -17.72
N ASN A 294 -25.87 12.34 -17.30
CA ASN A 294 -25.39 12.61 -15.93
C ASN A 294 -26.53 12.54 -14.89
N ASN A 295 -27.75 12.79 -15.30
CA ASN A 295 -28.94 12.77 -14.44
C ASN A 295 -29.57 11.37 -14.29
N LEU A 296 -29.16 10.37 -15.10
CA LEU A 296 -29.64 8.99 -14.92
C LEU A 296 -29.32 8.49 -13.51
N GLY A 297 -30.33 7.97 -12.83
CA GLY A 297 -30.31 7.62 -11.43
C GLY A 297 -30.64 6.15 -11.14
N PRO A 298 -30.87 5.79 -9.87
CA PRO A 298 -31.17 4.42 -9.45
C PRO A 298 -32.53 3.89 -9.98
N SER A 299 -33.45 4.77 -10.34
CA SER A 299 -34.76 4.40 -10.92
C SER A 299 -34.69 4.14 -12.43
N ASP A 300 -33.61 4.61 -13.09
CA ASP A 300 -33.39 4.32 -14.51
C ASP A 300 -32.67 3.00 -14.67
N ARG A 301 -32.97 2.29 -15.76
CA ARG A 301 -32.39 0.98 -16.04
C ARG A 301 -31.64 0.98 -17.37
N ILE A 302 -30.56 0.21 -17.40
CA ILE A 302 -29.79 -0.05 -18.61
C ILE A 302 -29.82 -1.55 -18.92
N ARG A 303 -29.98 -1.91 -20.19
CA ARG A 303 -30.09 -3.28 -20.66
C ARG A 303 -29.65 -3.44 -22.11
N PRO A 304 -29.25 -4.65 -22.55
CA PRO A 304 -29.06 -4.91 -23.97
C PRO A 304 -30.34 -4.67 -24.77
N ARG A 305 -30.20 -4.23 -26.01
CA ARG A 305 -31.33 -4.10 -26.92
C ARG A 305 -32.01 -5.47 -27.12
N GLY A 306 -33.34 -5.51 -27.02
CA GLY A 306 -34.11 -6.74 -27.09
C GLY A 306 -34.18 -7.55 -25.82
N ALA A 307 -33.36 -7.27 -24.79
CA ALA A 307 -33.50 -7.91 -23.49
C ALA A 307 -34.70 -7.33 -22.73
N ARG A 308 -35.41 -8.19 -22.00
CA ARG A 308 -36.56 -7.81 -21.14
C ARG A 308 -36.08 -7.16 -19.82
N TYR A 309 -34.99 -7.66 -19.28
CA TYR A 309 -34.50 -7.31 -17.94
C TYR A 309 -33.27 -6.42 -18.02
N GLY A 310 -33.20 -5.40 -17.15
CA GLY A 310 -32.09 -4.47 -17.02
C GLY A 310 -31.68 -4.29 -15.58
N LEU A 311 -30.52 -3.66 -15.35
CA LEU A 311 -30.05 -3.27 -14.03
C LEU A 311 -30.21 -1.76 -13.84
N PRO A 312 -30.34 -1.29 -12.58
CA PRO A 312 -30.31 0.14 -12.28
C PRO A 312 -29.04 0.78 -12.85
N VAL A 313 -29.17 1.97 -13.44
CA VAL A 313 -28.00 2.71 -13.97
C VAL A 313 -27.02 3.06 -12.86
N ARG A 314 -27.56 3.43 -11.70
CA ARG A 314 -26.81 3.56 -10.45
C ARG A 314 -27.39 2.55 -9.45
N TRP A 315 -26.60 1.56 -9.09
CA TRP A 315 -27.04 0.47 -8.23
C TRP A 315 -26.34 0.57 -6.88
N GLU A 316 -27.06 0.95 -5.85
CA GLU A 316 -26.57 0.97 -4.49
C GLU A 316 -26.35 -0.46 -3.98
N VAL A 317 -25.18 -0.67 -3.36
CA VAL A 317 -24.82 -1.95 -2.76
C VAL A 317 -25.43 -2.00 -1.36
N ASP A 318 -26.36 -2.91 -1.16
CA ASP A 318 -26.87 -3.29 0.16
C ASP A 318 -26.20 -4.60 0.65
N GLU A 319 -26.53 -5.01 1.86
CA GLU A 319 -25.98 -6.22 2.49
C GLU A 319 -26.30 -7.48 1.67
N ASP A 320 -27.45 -7.54 1.03
CA ASP A 320 -27.83 -8.67 0.19
C ASP A 320 -27.00 -8.74 -1.10
N LEU A 321 -26.76 -7.59 -1.75
CA LEU A 321 -25.91 -7.55 -2.94
C LEU A 321 -24.45 -7.85 -2.58
N ALA A 322 -23.96 -7.30 -1.48
CA ALA A 322 -22.62 -7.57 -0.97
C ALA A 322 -22.43 -9.08 -0.68
N TRP A 323 -23.40 -9.68 0.00
CA TRP A 323 -23.40 -11.12 0.26
C TRP A 323 -23.46 -11.94 -1.03
N LEU A 324 -24.32 -11.58 -1.97
CA LEU A 324 -24.45 -12.27 -3.27
C LEU A 324 -23.15 -12.24 -4.07
N ILE A 325 -22.44 -11.10 -4.06
CA ILE A 325 -21.12 -10.98 -4.71
C ILE A 325 -20.11 -11.91 -4.04
N GLY A 326 -20.06 -11.94 -2.70
CA GLY A 326 -19.19 -12.86 -1.96
C GLY A 326 -19.50 -14.32 -2.28
N PHE A 327 -20.77 -14.69 -2.25
CA PHE A 327 -21.23 -16.04 -2.57
C PHE A 327 -20.97 -16.41 -4.05
N PHE A 328 -21.08 -15.45 -4.98
CA PHE A 328 -20.70 -15.65 -6.37
C PHE A 328 -19.19 -15.89 -6.53
N ILE A 329 -18.36 -15.17 -5.79
CA ILE A 329 -16.91 -15.37 -5.84
C ILE A 329 -16.54 -16.79 -5.39
N ALA A 330 -17.20 -17.31 -4.36
CA ALA A 330 -17.00 -18.69 -3.89
C ALA A 330 -17.61 -19.71 -4.89
N GLU A 331 -18.91 -19.73 -5.03
CA GLU A 331 -19.70 -20.80 -5.67
C GLU A 331 -20.23 -20.45 -7.06
N GLY A 332 -20.02 -19.19 -7.50
CA GLY A 332 -20.61 -18.68 -8.73
C GLY A 332 -19.81 -19.01 -9.98
N HIS A 333 -20.53 -19.24 -11.07
CA HIS A 333 -20.00 -19.33 -12.40
C HIS A 333 -20.80 -18.45 -13.35
N ARG A 334 -20.13 -17.74 -14.27
CA ARG A 334 -20.80 -16.91 -15.27
C ARG A 334 -20.46 -17.32 -16.70
N ARG A 335 -21.44 -17.18 -17.58
CA ARG A 335 -21.31 -17.20 -19.05
C ARG A 335 -21.83 -15.87 -19.58
N ALA A 336 -21.64 -15.58 -20.86
CA ALA A 336 -22.02 -14.29 -21.44
C ALA A 336 -23.48 -13.85 -21.12
N ASN A 337 -24.40 -14.77 -21.05
CA ASN A 337 -25.84 -14.51 -20.90
C ASN A 337 -26.48 -15.02 -19.61
N GLN A 338 -25.69 -15.60 -18.70
CA GLN A 338 -26.22 -16.16 -17.46
C GLN A 338 -25.20 -16.25 -16.35
N VAL A 339 -25.71 -16.25 -15.11
CA VAL A 339 -24.95 -16.50 -13.87
C VAL A 339 -25.54 -17.71 -13.20
N ASN A 340 -24.70 -18.63 -12.78
CA ASN A 340 -25.10 -19.84 -12.04
C ASN A 340 -24.45 -19.84 -10.65
N PHE A 341 -25.24 -20.20 -9.64
CA PHE A 341 -24.82 -20.42 -8.26
C PHE A 341 -25.10 -21.89 -7.92
N ALA A 342 -24.08 -22.65 -7.56
CA ALA A 342 -24.22 -24.06 -7.21
C ALA A 342 -23.85 -24.27 -5.74
N ASN A 343 -24.75 -24.93 -4.99
CA ASN A 343 -24.49 -25.27 -3.59
C ASN A 343 -25.39 -26.41 -3.17
N THR A 344 -25.03 -27.13 -2.13
CA THR A 344 -25.86 -28.22 -1.52
C THR A 344 -26.78 -27.71 -0.42
N ASP A 345 -26.47 -26.54 0.18
CA ASP A 345 -27.30 -25.93 1.20
C ASP A 345 -28.47 -25.17 0.56
N GLN A 346 -29.68 -25.64 0.85
CA GLN A 346 -30.90 -25.07 0.30
C GLN A 346 -31.16 -23.64 0.81
N ALA A 347 -30.80 -23.34 2.06
CA ALA A 347 -31.03 -22.01 2.62
C ALA A 347 -30.20 -20.91 1.88
N HIS A 348 -28.97 -21.24 1.49
CA HIS A 348 -28.17 -20.36 0.68
C HIS A 348 -28.75 -20.15 -0.72
N LEU A 349 -29.18 -21.21 -1.36
CA LEU A 349 -29.83 -21.14 -2.67
C LEU A 349 -31.16 -20.37 -2.63
N ASP A 350 -31.95 -20.55 -1.54
CA ASP A 350 -33.19 -19.79 -1.33
C ASP A 350 -32.90 -18.28 -1.12
N ARG A 351 -31.82 -17.97 -0.44
CA ARG A 351 -31.35 -16.59 -0.30
C ARG A 351 -30.97 -15.99 -1.66
N VAL A 352 -30.18 -16.70 -2.46
CA VAL A 352 -29.82 -16.28 -3.84
C VAL A 352 -31.09 -16.01 -4.66
N GLU A 353 -32.03 -16.94 -4.68
CA GLU A 353 -33.27 -16.82 -5.44
C GLU A 353 -34.10 -15.61 -5.00
N ARG A 354 -34.28 -15.42 -3.68
CA ARG A 354 -35.01 -14.28 -3.11
C ARG A 354 -34.36 -12.95 -3.51
N ILE A 355 -33.02 -12.83 -3.41
CA ILE A 355 -32.27 -11.63 -3.79
C ILE A 355 -32.47 -11.32 -5.27
N LEU A 356 -32.29 -12.30 -6.15
CA LEU A 356 -32.41 -12.10 -7.59
C LEU A 356 -33.83 -11.73 -8.00
N ARG A 357 -34.86 -12.35 -7.39
CA ARG A 357 -36.28 -12.03 -7.65
C ARG A 357 -36.65 -10.62 -7.17
N ARG A 358 -36.08 -10.15 -6.06
CA ARG A 358 -36.29 -8.74 -5.58
C ARG A 358 -35.90 -7.71 -6.63
N TRP A 359 -34.98 -8.04 -7.52
CA TRP A 359 -34.53 -7.15 -8.59
C TRP A 359 -35.17 -7.47 -9.96
N ASP A 360 -36.28 -8.22 -9.98
CA ASP A 360 -36.99 -8.65 -11.20
C ASP A 360 -36.11 -9.41 -12.19
N LEU A 361 -35.09 -10.12 -11.71
CA LEU A 361 -34.22 -10.90 -12.57
C LEU A 361 -34.80 -12.31 -12.84
N PRO A 362 -34.62 -12.87 -14.04
CA PRO A 362 -35.12 -14.19 -14.39
C PRO A 362 -34.32 -15.28 -13.68
N VAL A 363 -35.01 -16.07 -12.86
CA VAL A 363 -34.41 -17.12 -12.01
C VAL A 363 -35.01 -18.49 -12.35
N TYR A 364 -34.10 -19.44 -12.50
CA TYR A 364 -34.44 -20.87 -12.69
C TYR A 364 -33.81 -21.68 -11.56
N ARG A 365 -34.61 -22.37 -10.79
CA ARG A 365 -34.21 -23.19 -9.66
C ARG A 365 -34.07 -24.67 -10.07
N ARG A 366 -32.98 -25.31 -9.59
CA ARG A 366 -32.74 -26.74 -9.60
C ARG A 366 -32.36 -27.20 -8.19
N ASP A 367 -32.32 -28.48 -7.92
CA ASP A 367 -32.05 -29.02 -6.59
C ASP A 367 -30.73 -28.52 -5.98
N SER A 368 -29.67 -28.36 -6.80
CA SER A 368 -28.34 -27.96 -6.36
C SER A 368 -27.86 -26.67 -6.98
N SER A 369 -28.74 -25.87 -7.61
CA SER A 369 -28.30 -24.62 -8.25
C SER A 369 -29.44 -23.64 -8.51
N VAL A 370 -29.06 -22.38 -8.56
CA VAL A 370 -29.88 -21.25 -9.04
C VAL A 370 -29.20 -20.64 -10.24
N THR A 371 -29.92 -20.51 -11.35
CA THR A 371 -29.44 -19.84 -12.57
C THR A 371 -30.22 -18.58 -12.82
N CYS A 372 -29.52 -17.46 -12.97
CA CYS A 372 -30.06 -16.18 -13.43
C CYS A 372 -29.72 -15.97 -14.90
N ALA A 373 -30.75 -15.94 -15.79
CA ALA A 373 -30.56 -15.72 -17.22
C ALA A 373 -30.48 -14.20 -17.54
N SER A 374 -29.44 -13.55 -17.08
CA SER A 374 -29.20 -12.12 -17.26
C SER A 374 -27.76 -11.84 -17.77
N SER A 375 -27.67 -11.35 -19.00
CA SER A 375 -26.39 -10.88 -19.54
C SER A 375 -25.88 -9.64 -18.83
N MET A 376 -26.79 -8.80 -18.32
CA MET A 376 -26.41 -7.62 -17.53
C MET A 376 -25.77 -7.98 -16.19
N LEU A 377 -26.37 -8.93 -15.44
CA LEU A 377 -25.76 -9.41 -14.18
C LEU A 377 -24.43 -10.08 -14.44
N SER A 378 -24.35 -10.91 -15.49
CA SER A 378 -23.09 -11.53 -15.90
C SER A 378 -22.04 -10.48 -16.29
N GLY A 379 -22.43 -9.46 -17.06
CA GLY A 379 -21.57 -8.33 -17.43
C GLY A 379 -21.09 -7.58 -16.20
N LEU A 380 -21.99 -7.17 -15.33
CA LEU A 380 -21.65 -6.46 -14.08
C LEU A 380 -20.58 -7.21 -13.29
N LEU A 381 -20.83 -8.50 -12.97
CA LEU A 381 -19.87 -9.33 -12.21
C LEU A 381 -18.50 -9.41 -12.90
N GLY A 382 -18.46 -9.34 -14.22
CA GLY A 382 -17.21 -9.23 -14.98
C GLY A 382 -16.54 -7.86 -14.87
N TRP A 383 -17.33 -6.81 -15.06
CA TRP A 383 -16.83 -5.42 -15.08
C TRP A 383 -16.32 -4.95 -13.73
N ILE A 384 -16.91 -5.42 -12.63
CA ILE A 384 -16.42 -5.14 -11.27
C ILE A 384 -15.19 -6.00 -10.89
N GLY A 385 -14.69 -6.84 -11.80
CA GLY A 385 -13.43 -7.54 -11.61
C GLY A 385 -13.49 -8.78 -10.71
N THR A 386 -14.65 -9.48 -10.58
CA THR A 386 -14.73 -10.72 -9.76
C THR A 386 -13.94 -11.89 -10.34
N GLY A 387 -13.36 -11.75 -11.53
CA GLY A 387 -12.66 -12.82 -12.24
C GLY A 387 -13.59 -13.78 -12.98
N GLY A 388 -13.03 -14.70 -13.75
CA GLY A 388 -13.80 -15.65 -14.55
C GLY A 388 -13.74 -17.09 -14.04
N LYS A 389 -12.53 -17.64 -13.93
CA LYS A 389 -12.29 -19.02 -13.46
C LYS A 389 -11.82 -19.03 -12.02
N ALA A 390 -11.95 -20.16 -11.34
CA ALA A 390 -11.57 -20.28 -9.92
C ALA A 390 -10.18 -19.73 -9.58
N PRO A 391 -9.09 -19.99 -10.34
CA PRO A 391 -7.77 -19.44 -10.04
C PRO A 391 -7.64 -17.91 -10.24
N THR A 392 -8.61 -17.28 -10.91
CA THR A 392 -8.58 -15.83 -11.22
C THR A 392 -9.68 -15.06 -10.50
N LYS A 393 -10.37 -15.68 -9.55
CA LYS A 393 -11.39 -15.01 -8.73
C LYS A 393 -10.76 -13.92 -7.87
N ARG A 394 -11.45 -12.78 -7.75
CA ARG A 394 -11.02 -11.60 -6.99
C ARG A 394 -12.22 -10.93 -6.30
N ILE A 395 -11.98 -10.26 -5.20
CA ILE A 395 -12.91 -9.27 -4.64
C ILE A 395 -12.89 -8.04 -5.55
N PRO A 396 -14.05 -7.42 -5.87
CA PRO A 396 -14.09 -6.17 -6.60
C PRO A 396 -13.13 -5.13 -6.01
N GLU A 397 -12.41 -4.42 -6.87
CA GLU A 397 -11.40 -3.45 -6.39
C GLU A 397 -12.02 -2.33 -5.55
N ASP A 398 -13.27 -1.94 -5.83
CA ASP A 398 -14.01 -0.91 -5.11
C ASP A 398 -14.52 -1.36 -3.74
N ALA A 399 -14.62 -2.67 -3.51
CA ALA A 399 -15.19 -3.21 -2.28
C ALA A 399 -14.41 -2.82 -1.03
N PHE A 400 -13.10 -2.58 -1.16
CA PHE A 400 -12.28 -2.15 -0.02
C PHE A 400 -12.68 -0.79 0.56
N GLY A 401 -13.42 0.03 -0.21
CA GLY A 401 -13.98 1.31 0.21
C GLY A 401 -15.38 1.23 0.82
N TRP A 402 -16.01 0.06 0.84
CA TRP A 402 -17.36 -0.08 1.35
C TRP A 402 -17.43 0.08 2.88
N PRO A 403 -18.60 0.52 3.40
CA PRO A 403 -18.86 0.51 4.84
C PRO A 403 -18.72 -0.88 5.46
N ARG A 404 -18.32 -0.92 6.72
CA ARG A 404 -18.06 -2.17 7.45
C ARG A 404 -19.20 -3.21 7.37
N PRO A 405 -20.50 -2.87 7.52
CA PRO A 405 -21.59 -3.86 7.41
C PRO A 405 -21.62 -4.57 6.05
N LEU A 406 -21.31 -3.87 4.97
CA LEU A 406 -21.25 -4.45 3.63
C LEU A 406 -20.04 -5.37 3.45
N LEU A 407 -18.89 -5.00 4.05
CA LEU A 407 -17.69 -5.86 4.06
C LEU A 407 -17.95 -7.15 4.88
N ASP A 408 -18.64 -7.05 6.01
CA ASP A 408 -19.05 -8.23 6.81
C ASP A 408 -19.97 -9.14 5.99
N SER A 409 -20.95 -8.58 5.28
CA SER A 409 -21.85 -9.33 4.41
C SER A 409 -21.11 -9.97 3.23
N LEU A 410 -20.16 -9.26 2.62
CA LEU A 410 -19.30 -9.82 1.56
C LEU A 410 -18.47 -11.01 2.08
N LEU A 411 -17.84 -10.86 3.26
CA LEU A 411 -17.09 -11.95 3.89
C LEU A 411 -18.01 -13.14 4.25
N GLN A 412 -19.22 -12.85 4.75
CA GLN A 412 -20.19 -13.91 5.04
C GLN A 412 -20.57 -14.67 3.77
N GLY A 413 -20.79 -13.99 2.64
CA GLY A 413 -21.07 -14.64 1.36
C GLY A 413 -19.93 -15.56 0.88
N LEU A 414 -18.67 -15.11 1.03
CA LEU A 414 -17.49 -15.94 0.77
C LEU A 414 -17.48 -17.20 1.66
N MET A 415 -17.73 -17.01 2.96
CA MET A 415 -17.71 -18.08 3.96
C MET A 415 -18.87 -19.07 3.81
N ASP A 416 -20.04 -18.62 3.38
CA ASP A 416 -21.21 -19.47 3.14
C ASP A 416 -21.02 -20.38 1.91
N GLY A 417 -20.13 -19.98 0.97
CA GLY A 417 -19.72 -20.80 -0.16
C GLY A 417 -18.58 -21.75 0.18
N ASP A 418 -17.36 -21.24 0.19
CA ASP A 418 -16.12 -22.03 0.33
C ASP A 418 -15.54 -22.00 1.76
N GLY A 419 -16.34 -21.68 2.76
CA GLY A 419 -15.93 -21.59 4.16
C GLY A 419 -16.18 -22.83 5.00
N LEU A 420 -15.37 -23.03 6.03
CA LEU A 420 -15.59 -24.01 7.09
C LEU A 420 -15.83 -23.26 8.42
N HIS A 421 -17.01 -23.49 9.00
CA HIS A 421 -17.46 -22.82 10.23
C HIS A 421 -17.27 -23.69 11.51
N GLY A 422 -16.41 -24.70 11.48
CA GLY A 422 -16.21 -25.62 12.61
C GLY A 422 -14.99 -25.29 13.47
N GLY A 423 -15.09 -25.49 14.79
CA GLY A 423 -13.96 -25.42 15.72
C GLY A 423 -13.57 -24.01 16.19
N VAL A 424 -12.29 -23.82 16.50
CA VAL A 424 -11.73 -22.55 17.06
C VAL A 424 -11.49 -21.48 16.01
N ARG A 425 -11.52 -21.84 14.72
CA ARG A 425 -11.18 -20.96 13.59
C ARG A 425 -12.16 -21.16 12.46
N ARG A 426 -12.52 -20.06 11.82
CA ARG A 426 -13.14 -20.05 10.50
C ARG A 426 -12.05 -20.22 9.45
N CYS A 427 -12.27 -21.05 8.46
CA CYS A 427 -11.32 -21.24 7.36
C CYS A 427 -12.00 -21.00 6.03
N TYR A 428 -11.43 -20.18 5.19
CA TYR A 428 -11.84 -19.97 3.79
C TYR A 428 -10.87 -20.70 2.86
N PHE A 429 -11.36 -21.34 1.82
CA PHE A 429 -10.55 -22.11 0.87
C PHE A 429 -10.66 -21.54 -0.53
N THR A 430 -9.53 -21.44 -1.23
CA THR A 430 -9.51 -20.95 -2.62
C THR A 430 -8.27 -21.44 -3.36
N CYS A 431 -8.35 -21.58 -4.67
CA CYS A 431 -7.18 -21.79 -5.54
C CYS A 431 -6.67 -20.50 -6.19
N SER A 432 -7.26 -19.33 -5.87
CA SER A 432 -6.82 -18.05 -6.39
C SER A 432 -5.84 -17.35 -5.43
N PRO A 433 -4.56 -17.16 -5.82
CA PRO A 433 -3.62 -16.41 -5.00
C PRO A 433 -4.03 -14.93 -4.84
N GLY A 434 -4.62 -14.33 -5.89
CA GLY A 434 -5.15 -12.97 -5.80
C GLY A 434 -6.28 -12.84 -4.80
N LEU A 435 -7.18 -13.82 -4.72
CA LEU A 435 -8.27 -13.83 -3.75
C LEU A 435 -7.76 -14.04 -2.31
N VAL A 436 -6.64 -14.75 -2.11
CA VAL A 436 -5.98 -14.83 -0.80
C VAL A 436 -5.55 -13.43 -0.35
N SER A 437 -4.85 -12.68 -1.22
CA SER A 437 -4.47 -11.30 -0.94
C SER A 437 -5.68 -10.42 -0.57
N ASP A 438 -6.77 -10.57 -1.35
CA ASP A 438 -8.00 -9.81 -1.14
C ASP A 438 -8.67 -10.14 0.20
N VAL A 439 -8.77 -11.42 0.57
CA VAL A 439 -9.36 -11.85 1.85
C VAL A 439 -8.50 -11.42 3.04
N LEU A 440 -7.17 -11.43 2.91
CA LEU A 440 -6.28 -10.89 3.95
C LEU A 440 -6.50 -9.39 4.16
N ARG A 441 -6.68 -8.60 3.09
CA ARG A 441 -6.98 -7.16 3.15
C ARG A 441 -8.39 -6.88 3.66
N LEU A 442 -9.38 -7.68 3.23
CA LEU A 442 -10.75 -7.61 3.75
C LEU A 442 -10.76 -7.83 5.26
N ALA A 443 -10.04 -8.84 5.74
CA ALA A 443 -9.89 -9.09 7.17
C ALA A 443 -9.29 -7.89 7.92
N GLN A 444 -8.28 -7.22 7.35
CA GLN A 444 -7.70 -5.99 7.93
C GLN A 444 -8.71 -4.82 7.96
N ARG A 445 -9.55 -4.68 6.93
CA ARG A 445 -10.65 -3.69 6.93
C ARG A 445 -11.68 -3.97 8.03
N LEU A 446 -11.87 -5.24 8.38
CA LEU A 446 -12.78 -5.71 9.43
C LEU A 446 -12.13 -5.82 10.82
N ASP A 447 -10.84 -5.45 10.96
CA ASP A 447 -10.03 -5.65 12.17
C ASP A 447 -10.03 -7.14 12.62
N VAL A 448 -10.01 -8.05 11.65
CA VAL A 448 -9.93 -9.49 11.86
C VAL A 448 -8.55 -9.98 11.47
N ARG A 449 -7.89 -10.70 12.36
CA ARG A 449 -6.63 -11.33 12.02
C ARG A 449 -6.85 -12.51 11.07
N ALA A 450 -6.14 -12.52 9.96
CA ALA A 450 -6.14 -13.62 9.01
C ALA A 450 -4.71 -14.06 8.67
N THR A 451 -4.54 -15.37 8.48
CA THR A 451 -3.31 -15.99 7.99
C THR A 451 -3.63 -16.93 6.86
N ALA A 452 -2.78 -16.98 5.85
CA ALA A 452 -2.91 -17.88 4.72
C ALA A 452 -1.83 -18.98 4.74
N SER A 453 -2.18 -20.16 4.28
CA SER A 453 -1.24 -21.26 4.06
C SER A 453 -1.55 -21.94 2.74
N PHE A 454 -0.52 -22.42 2.06
CA PHE A 454 -0.65 -23.15 0.82
C PHE A 454 -0.55 -24.64 1.07
N ARG A 455 -1.39 -25.43 0.38
CA ARG A 455 -1.42 -26.90 0.41
C ARG A 455 -1.28 -27.44 -1.00
N GLU A 456 -0.21 -28.11 -1.27
CA GLU A 456 0.19 -28.59 -2.60
C GLU A 456 -0.65 -29.75 -3.16
N LYS A 457 -1.48 -30.41 -2.34
CA LYS A 457 -2.16 -31.67 -2.65
C LYS A 457 -3.35 -31.60 -3.63
N ALA A 458 -3.70 -30.43 -4.17
CA ALA A 458 -4.79 -30.25 -5.13
C ALA A 458 -4.28 -29.96 -6.54
N ARG A 459 -5.05 -30.32 -7.57
CA ARG A 459 -4.71 -30.14 -9.01
C ARG A 459 -4.25 -28.72 -9.37
N TYR A 460 -4.71 -27.70 -8.61
CA TYR A 460 -4.39 -26.27 -8.84
C TYR A 460 -3.71 -25.63 -7.64
N GLY A 461 -3.31 -26.41 -6.64
CA GLY A 461 -2.96 -25.88 -5.34
C GLY A 461 -4.18 -25.38 -4.57
N LEU A 462 -4.13 -25.42 -3.25
CA LEU A 462 -5.21 -24.96 -2.39
C LEU A 462 -4.64 -24.04 -1.31
N TYR A 463 -5.16 -22.83 -1.26
CA TYR A 463 -4.89 -21.91 -0.16
C TYR A 463 -5.98 -22.02 0.90
N GLN A 464 -5.55 -22.00 2.15
CA GLN A 464 -6.44 -21.92 3.30
C GLN A 464 -6.18 -20.60 4.01
N VAL A 465 -7.19 -19.73 4.07
CA VAL A 465 -7.14 -18.51 4.89
C VAL A 465 -7.86 -18.79 6.21
N SER A 466 -7.14 -18.69 7.31
CA SER A 466 -7.62 -19.00 8.66
C SER A 466 -7.87 -17.73 9.44
N MET A 467 -9.07 -17.60 10.03
CA MET A 467 -9.51 -16.48 10.86
C MET A 467 -10.01 -17.01 12.23
N PRO A 468 -9.64 -16.41 13.37
CA PRO A 468 -10.14 -16.85 14.67
C PRO A 468 -11.62 -16.50 14.85
N HIS A 469 -12.35 -17.32 15.61
CA HIS A 469 -13.77 -17.11 15.94
C HIS A 469 -14.01 -16.00 16.97
N ASN A 470 -13.06 -15.79 17.90
CA ASN A 470 -13.18 -14.84 18.99
C ASN A 470 -11.94 -13.96 19.06
N GLU A 471 -12.13 -12.66 19.21
CA GLU A 471 -11.08 -11.64 19.40
C GLU A 471 -10.14 -11.97 20.58
N HIS A 472 -10.65 -12.58 21.64
CA HIS A 472 -9.88 -12.96 22.83
C HIS A 472 -8.86 -14.11 22.63
N LYS A 473 -8.93 -14.85 21.51
CA LYS A 473 -7.96 -15.88 21.14
C LYS A 473 -6.99 -15.45 20.04
N LEU A 474 -6.95 -14.17 19.73
CA LEU A 474 -5.96 -13.59 18.84
C LEU A 474 -4.56 -13.80 19.42
N LEU A 475 -3.89 -14.83 18.94
CA LEU A 475 -2.47 -15.07 19.13
C LEU A 475 -1.67 -14.08 18.24
N THR A 476 -1.94 -12.79 18.40
CA THR A 476 -1.01 -11.78 17.93
C THR A 476 0.15 -11.84 18.90
N ALA A 477 1.21 -12.46 18.45
CA ALA A 477 2.45 -12.35 19.14
C ALA A 477 3.04 -10.97 18.78
N VAL A 478 3.22 -10.14 19.78
CA VAL A 478 3.93 -8.87 19.65
C VAL A 478 5.38 -9.14 19.98
N PRO A 479 6.34 -8.83 19.09
CA PRO A 479 7.75 -8.90 19.44
C PRO A 479 8.00 -7.88 20.55
N LEU A 480 8.55 -8.30 21.66
CA LEU A 480 9.00 -7.40 22.68
C LEU A 480 10.51 -7.27 22.61
N PRO A 481 11.01 -6.03 22.58
CA PRO A 481 12.41 -5.74 22.81
C PRO A 481 12.88 -6.32 24.14
N ASP A 482 14.16 -6.66 24.21
CA ASP A 482 14.73 -7.26 25.41
C ASP A 482 14.50 -6.36 26.62
N ARG A 483 13.93 -6.95 27.68
CA ARG A 483 13.61 -6.28 28.95
C ARG A 483 12.60 -5.12 28.92
N LEU A 484 11.96 -4.80 27.78
CA LEU A 484 10.98 -3.70 27.72
C LEU A 484 9.85 -3.89 28.74
N LEU A 485 9.29 -5.11 28.83
CA LEU A 485 8.23 -5.43 29.79
C LEU A 485 8.71 -5.36 31.23
N VAL A 486 9.96 -5.76 31.51
CA VAL A 486 10.58 -5.65 32.82
C VAL A 486 10.77 -4.20 33.19
N ARG A 487 11.34 -3.38 32.32
CA ARG A 487 11.54 -1.94 32.57
C ARG A 487 10.21 -1.24 32.84
N ALA A 488 9.18 -1.48 32.02
CA ALA A 488 7.87 -0.88 32.24
C ALA A 488 7.25 -1.25 33.61
N ARG A 489 7.46 -2.49 34.07
CA ARG A 489 7.02 -2.92 35.39
C ARG A 489 7.81 -2.23 36.50
N GLU A 490 9.14 -2.14 36.34
CA GLU A 490 10.03 -1.48 37.33
C GLU A 490 9.73 0.02 37.43
N ASP A 491 9.52 0.70 36.29
CA ASP A 491 9.11 2.10 36.22
C ASP A 491 7.72 2.32 36.88
N ALA A 492 6.82 1.34 36.78
CA ALA A 492 5.53 1.34 37.47
C ALA A 492 5.65 1.07 38.99
N GLY A 493 6.87 0.89 39.53
CA GLY A 493 7.13 0.64 40.94
C GLY A 493 6.61 -0.71 41.44
N LEU A 494 6.39 -1.68 40.53
CA LEU A 494 5.80 -2.97 40.92
C LEU A 494 6.85 -4.08 40.99
N ARG A 495 6.78 -4.86 42.08
CA ARG A 495 7.48 -6.13 42.15
C ARG A 495 6.78 -7.15 41.27
N GLN A 496 7.51 -8.16 40.81
CA GLN A 496 7.00 -9.17 39.89
C GLN A 496 5.78 -9.93 40.43
N ASN A 497 5.77 -10.27 41.73
CA ASN A 497 4.65 -10.92 42.38
C ASN A 497 3.41 -10.01 42.51
N GLU A 498 3.61 -8.72 42.75
CA GLU A 498 2.52 -7.74 42.83
C GLU A 498 1.88 -7.54 41.45
N ALA A 499 2.69 -7.34 40.42
CA ALA A 499 2.21 -7.20 39.03
C ALA A 499 1.49 -8.49 38.57
N ALA A 500 1.99 -9.67 38.90
CA ALA A 500 1.36 -10.93 38.59
C ALA A 500 -0.02 -11.06 39.26
N ALA A 501 -0.14 -10.73 40.52
CA ALA A 501 -1.39 -10.82 41.27
C ALA A 501 -2.45 -9.84 40.71
N ILE A 502 -2.07 -8.56 40.49
CA ILE A 502 -2.97 -7.55 39.95
C ILE A 502 -3.39 -7.89 38.49
N ALA A 503 -2.47 -8.42 37.71
CA ALA A 503 -2.77 -8.87 36.34
C ALA A 503 -3.61 -10.18 36.26
N GLY A 504 -3.94 -10.76 37.44
CA GLY A 504 -4.81 -11.95 37.53
C GLY A 504 -4.11 -13.27 37.20
N TYR A 505 -2.79 -13.34 37.41
CA TYR A 505 -2.03 -14.59 37.31
C TYR A 505 -2.07 -15.36 38.62
N SER A 506 -2.32 -16.66 38.53
CA SER A 506 -2.36 -17.53 39.75
C SER A 506 -0.99 -17.77 40.37
N ARG A 507 0.09 -17.58 39.61
CA ARG A 507 1.47 -17.79 40.04
C ARG A 507 2.38 -16.66 39.58
N PRO A 508 3.26 -16.09 40.45
CA PRO A 508 4.26 -15.12 40.05
C PRO A 508 5.19 -15.61 38.92
N THR A 509 5.44 -16.93 38.89
CA THR A 509 6.24 -17.59 37.86
C THR A 509 5.68 -17.43 36.44
N ASP A 510 4.37 -17.19 36.29
CA ASP A 510 3.74 -17.02 34.98
C ASP A 510 4.19 -15.69 34.36
N LEU A 511 4.20 -14.60 35.14
CA LEU A 511 4.74 -13.31 34.70
C LEU A 511 6.26 -13.39 34.46
N CYS A 512 7.01 -14.06 35.34
CA CYS A 512 8.43 -14.30 35.16
C CYS A 512 8.76 -15.00 33.84
N ASN A 513 7.97 -16.01 33.49
CA ASN A 513 8.12 -16.71 32.21
C ASN A 513 7.81 -15.80 31.01
N ILE A 514 6.85 -14.90 31.12
CA ILE A 514 6.51 -13.93 30.07
C ILE A 514 7.67 -12.92 29.91
N GLU A 515 8.17 -12.37 31.00
CA GLU A 515 9.29 -11.44 31.01
C GLU A 515 10.59 -12.05 30.48
N LYS A 516 10.85 -13.33 30.79
CA LYS A 516 12.01 -14.07 30.26
C LYS A 516 11.91 -14.43 28.78
N ARG A 517 10.67 -14.56 28.26
CA ARG A 517 10.42 -14.80 26.82
C ARG A 517 10.47 -13.52 26.01
N SER A 518 10.36 -12.35 26.64
CA SER A 518 10.55 -11.07 25.97
C SER A 518 11.98 -11.03 25.41
N GLY A 519 12.11 -10.79 24.11
CA GLY A 519 13.39 -10.80 23.40
C GLY A 519 13.72 -12.10 22.63
N ARG A 520 13.09 -13.24 22.96
CA ARG A 520 13.23 -14.51 22.21
C ARG A 520 11.97 -14.91 21.47
N ASP A 521 10.81 -14.70 22.11
CA ASP A 521 9.50 -15.02 21.56
C ASP A 521 8.53 -13.85 21.74
N ALA A 522 7.53 -13.80 20.91
CA ALA A 522 6.52 -12.79 20.99
C ALA A 522 5.50 -13.09 22.12
N VAL A 523 5.07 -12.07 22.84
CA VAL A 523 4.06 -12.16 23.89
C VAL A 523 2.65 -12.07 23.27
N ARG A 524 1.69 -12.79 23.84
CA ARG A 524 0.29 -12.72 23.39
C ARG A 524 -0.27 -11.31 23.57
N PHE A 525 -0.91 -10.78 22.56
CA PHE A 525 -1.45 -9.42 22.57
C PHE A 525 -2.38 -9.14 23.75
N ALA A 526 -3.30 -10.05 24.07
CA ALA A 526 -4.22 -9.90 25.21
C ALA A 526 -3.49 -9.81 26.56
N THR A 527 -2.41 -10.58 26.71
CA THR A 527 -1.56 -10.53 27.90
C THR A 527 -0.82 -9.19 28.00
N LEU A 528 -0.23 -8.77 26.87
CA LEU A 528 0.50 -7.51 26.80
C LEU A 528 -0.41 -6.32 27.10
N ARG A 529 -1.62 -6.29 26.51
CA ARG A 529 -2.61 -5.24 26.74
C ARG A 529 -3.00 -5.11 28.22
N ARG A 530 -3.23 -6.25 28.89
CA ARG A 530 -3.55 -6.25 30.33
C ARG A 530 -2.42 -5.67 31.19
N LEU A 531 -1.18 -6.08 30.92
CA LEU A 531 -0.02 -5.58 31.62
C LEU A 531 0.23 -4.09 31.32
N CYS A 532 0.05 -3.70 30.06
CA CYS A 532 0.20 -2.31 29.64
C CYS A 532 -0.80 -1.40 30.36
N SER A 533 -2.09 -1.77 30.42
CA SER A 533 -3.11 -1.00 31.16
C SER A 533 -2.70 -0.79 32.62
N LEU A 534 -2.26 -1.87 33.30
CA LEU A 534 -1.78 -1.79 34.69
C LEU A 534 -0.59 -0.84 34.88
N TYR A 535 0.39 -0.89 33.96
CA TYR A 535 1.59 -0.07 34.07
C TYR A 535 1.32 1.39 33.72
N SER A 536 0.43 1.65 32.74
CA SER A 536 0.06 3.00 32.32
C SER A 536 -0.66 3.81 33.39
N GLU A 537 -1.45 3.14 34.25
CA GLU A 537 -2.10 3.79 35.40
C GLU A 537 -1.10 4.28 36.44
N ARG A 538 0.10 3.68 36.52
CA ARG A 538 1.11 3.95 37.54
C ARG A 538 2.29 4.78 37.06
N ALA A 539 2.68 4.63 35.80
CA ALA A 539 3.83 5.32 35.22
C ALA A 539 3.55 5.79 33.80
N PRO A 540 2.56 6.70 33.58
CA PRO A 540 2.17 7.17 32.25
C PRO A 540 3.31 7.87 31.51
N ASP A 541 4.24 8.48 32.21
CA ASP A 541 5.37 9.24 31.64
C ASP A 541 6.60 8.35 31.35
N SER A 542 6.56 7.06 31.71
CA SER A 542 7.66 6.14 31.42
C SER A 542 7.77 5.86 29.92
N VAL A 543 8.97 6.03 29.38
CA VAL A 543 9.28 5.71 27.97
C VAL A 543 9.00 4.23 27.65
N ALA A 544 9.28 3.32 28.60
CA ALA A 544 9.02 1.90 28.43
C ALA A 544 7.51 1.61 28.39
N VAL A 545 6.73 2.25 29.25
CA VAL A 545 5.26 2.13 29.27
C VAL A 545 4.65 2.72 28.01
N GLN A 546 5.06 3.89 27.57
CA GLN A 546 4.61 4.50 26.33
C GLN A 546 4.95 3.63 25.10
N SER A 547 6.11 2.98 25.09
CA SER A 547 6.46 2.02 24.04
C SER A 547 5.53 0.79 24.04
N LEU A 548 5.16 0.28 25.20
CA LEU A 548 4.17 -0.80 25.34
C LEU A 548 2.76 -0.35 24.90
N GLN A 549 2.36 0.87 25.22
CA GLN A 549 1.07 1.43 24.75
C GLN A 549 1.00 1.49 23.24
N ARG A 550 2.02 2.02 22.56
CA ARG A 550 2.08 2.05 21.10
C ARG A 550 1.96 0.65 20.49
N LEU A 551 2.64 -0.34 21.06
CA LEU A 551 2.59 -1.74 20.60
C LEU A 551 1.22 -2.40 20.82
N THR A 552 0.43 -1.94 21.81
CA THR A 552 -0.88 -2.53 22.14
C THR A 552 -2.07 -1.77 21.58
N GLU A 553 -1.94 -0.47 21.39
CA GLU A 553 -3.03 0.41 20.95
C GLU A 553 -2.88 0.84 19.50
N GLY A 554 -1.67 0.77 18.94
CA GLY A 554 -1.37 1.13 17.55
C GLY A 554 -2.04 0.17 16.54
N ASP A 555 -2.07 0.57 15.28
CA ASP A 555 -2.66 -0.18 14.17
C ASP A 555 -1.65 -1.06 13.45
N LEU A 556 -0.44 -1.20 13.99
CA LEU A 556 0.59 -2.12 13.53
C LEU A 556 0.44 -3.51 14.17
N ALA A 557 0.66 -4.52 13.37
CA ALA A 557 0.94 -5.88 13.79
C ALA A 557 2.33 -6.29 13.29
N TRP A 558 2.82 -7.42 13.78
CA TRP A 558 4.18 -7.89 13.49
C TRP A 558 4.11 -9.31 12.95
N ASP A 559 4.84 -9.56 11.87
CA ASP A 559 4.88 -10.89 11.25
C ASP A 559 6.33 -11.31 11.01
N ARG A 560 6.58 -12.60 11.00
CA ARG A 560 7.93 -13.14 10.82
C ARG A 560 8.23 -13.35 9.35
N VAL A 561 9.40 -12.94 8.92
CA VAL A 561 9.96 -13.34 7.63
C VAL A 561 10.08 -14.86 7.59
N ALA A 562 9.45 -15.47 6.61
CA ALA A 562 9.57 -16.92 6.34
C ALA A 562 10.81 -17.18 5.50
N GLU A 563 10.95 -16.43 4.42
CA GLU A 563 12.07 -16.50 3.48
C GLU A 563 12.17 -15.20 2.68
N VAL A 564 13.35 -14.94 2.15
CA VAL A 564 13.60 -13.91 1.13
C VAL A 564 14.09 -14.64 -0.11
N VAL A 565 13.35 -14.52 -1.21
CA VAL A 565 13.58 -15.22 -2.47
C VAL A 565 14.06 -14.23 -3.51
N ASP A 566 15.23 -14.49 -4.09
CA ASP A 566 15.64 -13.82 -5.31
C ASP A 566 14.82 -14.41 -6.47
N THR A 567 14.00 -13.59 -7.12
CA THR A 567 13.13 -14.05 -8.19
C THR A 567 13.87 -14.28 -9.51
N GLY A 568 15.07 -13.75 -9.66
CA GLY A 568 15.80 -13.74 -10.91
C GLY A 568 15.19 -12.85 -12.01
N ILE A 569 14.14 -12.08 -11.67
CA ILE A 569 13.44 -11.21 -12.61
C ILE A 569 13.99 -9.79 -12.47
N GLU A 570 14.21 -9.14 -13.60
CA GLU A 570 14.51 -7.71 -13.70
C GLU A 570 13.37 -7.02 -14.43
N GLU A 571 12.76 -6.01 -13.80
CA GLU A 571 11.64 -5.25 -14.36
C GLU A 571 11.68 -3.79 -13.91
N PRO A 572 11.06 -2.84 -14.67
CA PRO A 572 10.98 -1.44 -14.26
C PRO A 572 10.39 -1.30 -12.86
N ILE A 573 10.94 -0.35 -12.10
CA ILE A 573 10.61 -0.15 -10.70
C ILE A 573 9.82 1.13 -10.49
N TYR A 574 8.96 1.12 -9.47
CA TYR A 574 7.99 2.18 -9.20
C TYR A 574 7.97 2.52 -7.71
N ASP A 575 7.80 3.81 -7.39
CA ASP A 575 7.63 4.25 -6.01
C ASP A 575 6.68 5.45 -5.94
N LEU A 576 6.22 5.74 -4.73
CA LEU A 576 5.34 6.86 -4.42
C LEU A 576 5.99 7.76 -3.37
N GLU A 577 5.93 9.05 -3.58
CA GLU A 577 6.19 9.99 -2.51
C GLU A 577 4.90 10.19 -1.70
N VAL A 578 5.01 10.04 -0.37
CA VAL A 578 3.88 10.08 0.55
C VAL A 578 4.18 11.07 1.66
N ARG A 579 3.46 12.20 1.72
CA ARG A 579 3.66 13.22 2.76
C ARG A 579 2.33 13.64 3.35
N PRO A 580 2.05 13.37 4.62
CA PRO A 580 0.92 13.96 5.32
C PRO A 580 1.34 15.28 5.98
N ASP A 581 0.52 16.30 5.83
CA ASP A 581 0.40 17.53 6.64
C ASP A 581 1.69 17.99 7.38
N GLY A 582 2.82 18.08 6.64
CA GLY A 582 4.10 18.54 7.18
C GLY A 582 4.88 17.53 8.02
N ARG A 583 4.36 16.32 8.27
CA ARG A 583 5.08 15.21 8.91
C ARG A 583 5.71 14.32 7.84
N LYS A 584 6.98 13.98 7.99
CA LYS A 584 7.66 13.02 7.12
C LYS A 584 7.23 11.60 7.50
N ILE A 585 6.17 11.10 6.90
CA ILE A 585 5.85 9.67 6.94
C ILE A 585 6.38 9.05 5.66
N GLU A 586 7.44 8.30 5.81
CA GLU A 586 8.16 7.67 4.71
C GLU A 586 7.71 6.21 4.55
N ASN A 587 6.39 5.96 4.45
CA ASN A 587 5.90 4.60 4.37
C ASN A 587 4.50 4.49 3.76
N PHE A 588 4.20 3.34 3.18
CA PHE A 588 2.86 2.97 2.73
C PHE A 588 2.68 1.44 2.74
N VAL A 589 1.45 0.97 2.50
CA VAL A 589 1.13 -0.46 2.48
C VAL A 589 1.13 -0.98 1.06
N ALA A 590 1.95 -1.98 0.78
CA ALA A 590 2.05 -2.64 -0.51
C ALA A 590 2.08 -4.18 -0.39
N GLY A 591 2.00 -4.86 -1.53
CA GLY A 591 2.17 -6.31 -1.62
C GLY A 591 0.93 -7.14 -1.31
N SER A 592 1.05 -8.44 -1.43
CA SER A 592 -0.02 -9.40 -1.19
C SER A 592 -0.42 -9.43 0.29
N GLY A 593 -1.68 -9.10 0.58
CA GLY A 593 -2.20 -9.02 1.95
C GLY A 593 -1.68 -7.86 2.79
N GLY A 594 -0.84 -6.98 2.23
CA GLY A 594 -0.35 -5.75 2.84
C GLY A 594 0.85 -5.94 3.78
N VAL A 595 1.95 -5.26 3.45
CA VAL A 595 3.18 -5.10 4.23
C VAL A 595 3.55 -3.62 4.22
N PHE A 596 4.06 -3.08 5.33
CA PHE A 596 4.57 -1.71 5.33
C PHE A 596 5.94 -1.66 4.67
N VAL A 597 6.06 -0.78 3.69
CA VAL A 597 7.28 -0.49 2.94
C VAL A 597 7.67 0.97 3.12
N SER A 598 8.95 1.27 3.08
CA SER A 598 9.44 2.66 3.06
C SER A 598 9.18 3.26 1.70
N ASN A 599 8.89 4.57 1.62
CA ASN A 599 9.13 5.25 0.36
C ASN A 599 10.61 5.65 0.27
N THR A 600 11.15 5.70 -0.94
CA THR A 600 12.53 6.08 -1.18
C THR A 600 12.57 7.54 -1.56
N ALA A 601 12.75 8.42 -0.58
CA ALA A 601 12.86 9.85 -0.83
C ALA A 601 14.33 10.25 -0.97
N GLY A 602 14.83 10.36 -2.20
CA GLY A 602 16.02 11.16 -2.53
C GLY A 602 15.71 12.66 -2.52
N PHE A 603 14.99 13.13 -1.50
CA PHE A 603 14.46 14.48 -1.46
C PHE A 603 15.47 15.45 -0.86
N VAL A 604 15.65 16.57 -1.52
CA VAL A 604 16.45 17.70 -1.04
C VAL A 604 15.49 18.83 -0.70
N ASP A 605 15.31 19.08 0.59
CA ASP A 605 14.30 20.02 1.10
C ASP A 605 14.61 21.48 0.69
N ALA A 606 13.54 22.29 0.58
CA ALA A 606 13.61 23.73 0.31
C ALA A 606 14.50 24.46 1.34
N GLY A 607 15.46 25.26 0.87
CA GLY A 607 16.45 25.91 1.73
C GLY A 607 17.72 25.08 1.99
N TRP A 608 17.84 23.88 1.41
CA TRP A 608 19.06 23.07 1.51
C TRP A 608 20.30 23.79 0.98
N ASN A 609 21.42 23.55 1.65
CA ASN A 609 22.75 23.97 1.21
C ASN A 609 23.80 22.97 1.71
N GLY A 610 24.58 22.36 0.82
CA GLY A 610 25.63 21.39 1.17
C GLY A 610 25.91 20.39 0.06
N HIS A 611 26.88 19.51 0.30
CA HIS A 611 27.09 18.32 -0.53
C HIS A 611 26.03 17.28 -0.20
N LEU A 612 25.57 16.52 -1.18
CA LEU A 612 24.59 15.47 -0.96
C LEU A 612 25.31 14.17 -0.61
N THR A 613 24.91 13.53 0.49
CA THR A 613 25.40 12.18 0.82
C THR A 613 24.67 11.16 -0.05
N LEU A 614 25.45 10.28 -0.67
CA LEU A 614 25.01 9.21 -1.55
C LEU A 614 25.11 7.87 -0.80
N GLU A 615 24.01 7.14 -0.73
CA GLU A 615 23.99 5.78 -0.21
C GLU A 615 24.25 4.80 -1.35
N LEU A 616 25.46 4.27 -1.44
CA LEU A 616 25.92 3.41 -2.55
C LEU A 616 25.93 1.95 -2.12
N SER A 617 25.26 1.09 -2.88
CA SER A 617 25.23 -0.36 -2.65
C SER A 617 25.56 -1.11 -3.93
N ASN A 618 26.46 -2.10 -3.85
CA ASN A 618 26.75 -3.04 -4.94
C ASN A 618 25.89 -4.28 -4.79
N VAL A 619 24.88 -4.43 -5.63
CA VAL A 619 24.02 -5.63 -5.68
C VAL A 619 24.42 -6.62 -6.79
N ALA A 620 25.45 -6.30 -7.57
CA ALA A 620 26.02 -7.22 -8.55
C ALA A 620 26.87 -8.31 -7.88
N ASN A 621 27.20 -9.36 -8.65
CA ASN A 621 28.07 -10.45 -8.18
C ASN A 621 29.57 -10.16 -8.42
N LEU A 622 29.89 -9.00 -9.00
CA LEU A 622 31.24 -8.55 -9.30
C LEU A 622 31.54 -7.23 -8.61
N PRO A 623 32.79 -6.98 -8.22
CA PRO A 623 33.19 -5.66 -7.72
C PRO A 623 32.93 -4.56 -8.76
N ILE A 624 32.43 -3.41 -8.30
CA ILE A 624 32.20 -2.20 -9.12
C ILE A 624 33.28 -1.20 -8.82
N THR A 625 33.92 -0.65 -9.85
CA THR A 625 34.92 0.38 -9.74
C THR A 625 34.30 1.76 -9.83
N LEU A 626 34.49 2.59 -8.82
CA LEU A 626 34.05 3.97 -8.76
C LEU A 626 35.26 4.89 -8.94
N TYR A 627 35.18 5.81 -9.88
CA TYR A 627 36.21 6.81 -10.17
C TYR A 627 35.80 8.17 -9.60
N PRO A 628 36.66 8.88 -8.84
CA PRO A 628 36.41 10.25 -8.46
C PRO A 628 36.04 11.12 -9.68
N GLY A 629 35.02 11.94 -9.57
CA GLY A 629 34.53 12.77 -10.66
C GLY A 629 33.71 12.08 -11.74
N MET A 630 33.38 10.77 -11.60
CA MET A 630 32.42 10.13 -12.52
C MET A 630 30.98 10.59 -12.24
N LYS A 631 30.13 10.66 -13.28
CA LYS A 631 28.72 10.95 -13.15
C LYS A 631 28.02 9.83 -12.38
N ILE A 632 27.52 10.13 -11.19
CA ILE A 632 26.95 9.14 -10.26
C ILE A 632 25.44 9.24 -10.14
N GLY A 633 24.91 10.45 -10.21
CA GLY A 633 23.48 10.72 -10.04
C GLY A 633 23.04 11.91 -10.88
N GLN A 634 21.80 12.27 -10.74
CA GLN A 634 21.18 13.44 -11.33
C GLN A 634 20.23 14.11 -10.34
N ILE A 635 20.14 15.44 -10.38
CA ILE A 635 19.24 16.20 -9.54
C ILE A 635 18.21 16.94 -10.39
N SER A 636 16.92 16.74 -10.08
CA SER A 636 15.80 17.45 -10.69
C SER A 636 15.19 18.44 -9.70
N PHE A 637 14.59 19.51 -10.20
CA PHE A 637 14.03 20.59 -9.38
C PHE A 637 12.54 20.74 -9.61
N LEU A 638 11.79 20.92 -8.52
CA LEU A 638 10.34 21.08 -8.54
C LEU A 638 9.94 22.38 -7.84
N ARG A 639 9.08 23.15 -8.50
CA ARG A 639 8.52 24.37 -7.90
C ARG A 639 7.41 24.02 -6.95
N MET A 640 7.49 24.55 -5.72
CA MET A 640 6.45 24.44 -4.71
C MET A 640 5.28 25.40 -5.04
N THR A 641 4.11 25.13 -4.49
CA THR A 641 2.92 25.99 -4.64
C THR A 641 3.04 27.30 -3.85
N THR A 642 3.79 27.27 -2.76
CA THR A 642 4.13 28.41 -1.88
C THR A 642 5.57 28.21 -1.39
N GLU A 643 6.19 29.28 -0.88
CA GLU A 643 7.46 29.15 -0.16
C GLU A 643 7.28 28.35 1.14
N ALA A 644 8.34 27.69 1.60
CA ALA A 644 8.35 26.97 2.86
C ALA A 644 8.36 27.96 4.04
N ASP A 645 7.38 27.85 4.93
CA ASP A 645 7.32 28.66 6.17
C ASP A 645 8.51 28.36 7.11
N VAL A 646 8.98 27.10 7.10
CA VAL A 646 10.11 26.63 7.92
C VAL A 646 11.11 25.93 7.00
N PRO A 647 11.95 26.67 6.27
CA PRO A 647 12.91 26.08 5.34
C PRO A 647 14.00 25.28 6.06
N TYR A 648 14.59 24.31 5.36
CA TYR A 648 15.71 23.52 5.85
C TYR A 648 16.89 24.43 6.21
N GLY A 649 17.54 24.19 7.34
CA GLY A 649 18.60 25.04 7.88
C GLY A 649 18.12 26.16 8.79
N SER A 650 16.80 26.44 8.86
CA SER A 650 16.26 27.38 9.85
C SER A 650 16.30 26.79 11.27
N LYS A 651 16.40 27.64 12.29
CA LYS A 651 16.44 27.20 13.70
C LYS A 651 15.22 26.34 14.09
N ALA A 652 14.07 26.62 13.50
CA ALA A 652 12.83 25.90 13.78
C ALA A 652 12.75 24.53 13.10
N ALA A 653 13.47 24.31 11.99
CA ALA A 653 13.41 23.07 11.21
C ALA A 653 14.10 21.87 11.89
N GLY A 654 14.99 22.09 12.86
CA GLY A 654 15.78 21.02 13.47
C GLY A 654 16.65 20.24 12.47
N SER A 655 17.13 20.95 11.45
CA SER A 655 17.93 20.39 10.35
C SER A 655 19.30 19.91 10.82
N LYS A 656 19.70 18.69 10.42
CA LYS A 656 20.92 18.03 10.93
C LYS A 656 22.11 18.13 10.00
N TYR A 657 21.86 18.33 8.71
CA TYR A 657 22.89 18.18 7.67
C TYR A 657 23.12 19.46 6.85
N GLN A 658 22.59 20.60 7.31
CA GLN A 658 22.84 21.89 6.63
C GLN A 658 24.33 22.22 6.61
N ASN A 659 24.83 22.65 5.45
CA ASN A 659 26.23 22.97 5.19
C ASN A 659 27.22 21.79 5.34
N GLN A 660 26.72 20.53 5.22
CA GLN A 660 27.60 19.37 5.26
C GLN A 660 28.61 19.37 4.11
N ARG A 661 29.81 18.84 4.40
CA ARG A 661 30.90 18.64 3.44
C ARG A 661 31.29 17.17 3.44
N GLY A 662 31.40 16.60 2.23
CA GLY A 662 31.70 15.18 2.07
C GLY A 662 30.61 14.23 2.63
N PRO A 663 30.86 12.91 2.62
CA PRO A 663 29.89 11.93 3.12
C PRO A 663 29.78 12.03 4.65
N THR A 664 28.58 12.36 5.12
CA THR A 664 28.32 12.57 6.55
C THR A 664 27.64 11.33 7.12
N PRO A 665 28.10 10.77 8.27
CA PRO A 665 27.43 9.66 8.92
C PRO A 665 26.06 10.09 9.47
N SER A 666 25.22 9.10 9.79
CA SER A 666 23.90 9.39 10.32
C SER A 666 23.96 10.18 11.64
N ARG A 667 23.26 11.30 11.70
CA ARG A 667 23.01 12.08 12.92
C ARG A 667 21.65 11.77 13.54
N TYR A 668 21.13 10.60 13.30
CA TYR A 668 19.83 10.19 13.80
C TYR A 668 19.76 10.20 15.34
N PHE A 669 20.88 9.95 16.03
CA PHE A 669 21.02 10.02 17.47
C PHE A 669 20.68 11.40 18.08
N GLU A 670 20.76 12.48 17.30
CA GLU A 670 20.38 13.83 17.76
C GLU A 670 18.86 13.93 18.06
N ASN A 671 18.02 13.05 17.50
CA ASN A 671 16.59 13.00 17.82
C ASN A 671 16.31 12.61 19.27
N PHE A 672 17.27 11.98 19.93
CA PHE A 672 17.15 11.52 21.32
C PHE A 672 17.79 12.51 22.34
N LYS A 673 18.40 13.58 21.87
CA LYS A 673 18.90 14.65 22.72
C LYS A 673 17.75 15.61 23.06
N PRO A 674 17.60 16.07 24.32
CA PRO A 674 16.64 17.11 24.64
C PRO A 674 16.88 18.33 23.74
N ARG A 675 15.84 18.84 23.11
CA ARG A 675 15.94 20.13 22.39
C ARG A 675 16.16 21.21 23.43
N ALA A 676 17.32 21.90 23.37
CA ALA A 676 17.67 23.03 24.23
C ALA A 676 16.77 24.24 23.95
#